data_d32c204b0268d4241d68741638618c27
#
_entry.id   d32c204b0268d4241d68741638618c27
#
_cell.length_a   1.000
_cell.length_b   1.000
_cell.length_c   1.000
_cell.angle_alpha   90.00
_cell.angle_beta   90.00
_cell.angle_gamma   90.00
#
_symmetry.space_group_name_H-M   'P 1'
#
loop_
_entity.id
_entity.type
_entity.pdbx_description
1 polymer ?
#
loop_
_entity_poly.entity_id
_entity_poly.type
_entity_poly.pdbx_seq_one_letter_code
_entity_poly.pdbx_strand_id
1 'polypeptide(L)'
;MRPSRLVYRHTSPAQSTTSLSDNDDDDPAKSTLFSRSLTAVVSPAQWASHIHHPDPAAPPSSHSPMSHLPPEVLIHILKHLHSQRDLYHALLVSRSWCECSVELLWHRPSFTRLSTLVKMMRVLTRADQTFTYARFIRRFNFLFLGADLTDALFCRLAQCDRLERLTLVNCHAISDDALARVLPCLPNLVAIDLTGVTKTSDTVIAGLAAASKRLQGINLSGCKIVSDVGVLALAANCPLLRRVKLSGLEHVTDAPVSALAKSCPLLLEIDLNNCKRITDISVRDLWTYSIHMREMRLSQCTELTDAAFPAPLRNENIPRANNPFPPPRPSDELPPLVLSRPLDHLRMLDLTSCSLITDDAVDGIIAHAPKIRNLVLSKCTQLSDRTVENVCLLGKHLHYLHLGHAANITDRSIKSLARCCTRLRYVDFANCTLLTDMSVFELASLPKLRRIGLVRVSNLTDEAIYALAERHNTLERIHLSYCDQISVMAIHFLLQKLHKLTHLSLTGIPSFRKPELQQFCRQPPQEFNMSQRLAFCVYSGNGVAKLRSFLTDLFNTITEDMNGDDEETEYDDDFDEPFNEVPQDVEMEMGHEGDIDVDEDFMHDGPFRYRNVDPLPSPLPVQPTQSTVGSTSHALEVPIQRNLTLRPSQVSPPFGGATAAPPAPSQSVAQDVVMQVPNGTQRRSRGFGHQPVIEVSTSPTPSDIGSNRSTGTTQSNGAAFFPDISRLFVFIKEH
;
A
#
# COMPACT_ATOMS: atom_id res chain seq x y z
N MET A 1 26.55 7.03 -24.95
CA MET A 1 25.24 7.43 -24.42
C MET A 1 24.59 6.21 -23.75
N ARG A 2 24.54 6.17 -22.43
CA ARG A 2 23.91 5.09 -21.65
C ARG A 2 22.51 5.57 -21.24
N PRO A 3 21.44 4.76 -21.37
CA PRO A 3 20.10 5.18 -20.98
C PRO A 3 19.98 5.21 -19.43
N SER A 4 19.54 6.34 -18.93
CA SER A 4 19.15 6.54 -17.52
C SER A 4 17.90 5.72 -17.21
N ARG A 5 18.02 4.71 -16.34
CA ARG A 5 16.90 3.95 -15.78
C ARG A 5 16.09 4.84 -14.84
N LEU A 6 14.95 5.29 -15.31
CA LEU A 6 13.90 5.86 -14.47
C LEU A 6 13.18 4.72 -13.74
N VAL A 7 13.34 4.69 -12.42
CA VAL A 7 12.61 3.77 -11.54
C VAL A 7 11.18 4.27 -11.40
N TYR A 8 10.24 3.58 -12.04
CA TYR A 8 8.80 3.84 -11.87
C TYR A 8 8.36 3.41 -10.47
N ARG A 9 7.95 4.39 -9.66
CA ARG A 9 7.13 4.14 -8.48
C ARG A 9 5.67 4.09 -8.92
N HIS A 10 5.13 2.90 -9.08
CA HIS A 10 3.69 2.70 -9.04
C HIS A 10 3.21 2.95 -7.62
N THR A 11 2.76 4.15 -7.34
CA THR A 11 2.03 4.42 -6.11
C THR A 11 0.55 4.19 -6.35
N SER A 12 0.11 2.95 -6.22
CA SER A 12 -1.28 2.69 -5.89
C SER A 12 -1.53 3.25 -4.49
N PRO A 13 -2.60 4.03 -4.27
CA PRO A 13 -2.86 4.67 -2.98
C PRO A 13 -3.15 3.69 -1.84
N ALA A 14 -3.35 2.41 -2.14
CA ALA A 14 -3.55 1.34 -1.16
C ALA A 14 -2.25 0.63 -0.75
N GLN A 15 -1.13 0.86 -1.43
CA GLN A 15 0.14 0.32 -0.99
C GLN A 15 0.65 1.12 0.20
N SER A 16 0.51 0.53 1.40
CA SER A 16 1.34 0.92 2.52
C SER A 16 2.80 0.78 2.08
N THR A 17 3.46 1.90 1.91
CA THR A 17 4.89 1.98 1.60
C THR A 17 5.76 1.64 2.80
N THR A 18 5.20 1.01 3.83
CA THR A 18 5.97 0.47 4.95
C THR A 18 6.64 -0.82 4.52
N SER A 19 7.72 -0.69 3.77
CA SER A 19 8.77 -1.70 3.75
C SER A 19 9.17 -1.98 5.21
N LEU A 20 9.56 -3.20 5.53
CA LEU A 20 10.24 -3.51 6.81
C LEU A 20 11.57 -2.75 6.94
N SER A 21 11.89 -1.93 5.94
CA SER A 21 13.04 -1.03 5.87
C SER A 21 12.73 0.35 6.48
N ASP A 22 13.72 1.14 6.57
CA ASP A 22 13.97 2.42 7.22
C ASP A 22 12.88 3.51 7.26
N ASN A 23 11.83 3.43 6.45
CA ASN A 23 10.75 4.43 6.44
C ASN A 23 9.78 4.33 7.65
N ASP A 24 9.97 3.35 8.52
CA ASP A 24 9.14 3.19 9.73
C ASP A 24 9.56 4.14 10.86
N ASP A 25 10.75 4.74 10.79
CA ASP A 25 11.28 5.60 11.86
C ASP A 25 10.81 7.07 11.75
N ASP A 26 10.25 7.50 10.62
CA ASP A 26 9.87 8.89 10.37
C ASP A 26 8.38 9.23 10.69
N ASP A 27 7.55 8.24 11.06
CA ASP A 27 6.17 8.49 11.48
C ASP A 27 6.06 8.42 13.02
N PRO A 28 5.91 9.55 13.73
CA PRO A 28 5.88 9.60 15.19
C PRO A 28 4.72 8.79 15.80
N ALA A 29 3.66 8.49 15.04
CA ALA A 29 2.56 7.65 15.49
C ALA A 29 2.84 6.15 15.35
N LYS A 30 3.76 5.75 14.45
CA LYS A 30 4.17 4.35 14.23
C LYS A 30 5.44 4.00 15.02
N SER A 31 6.28 5.00 15.31
CA SER A 31 7.55 4.89 16.01
C SER A 31 7.42 4.38 17.46
N THR A 32 6.32 4.67 18.15
CA THR A 32 6.18 4.36 19.56
C THR A 32 6.10 2.87 19.91
N LEU A 33 5.77 2.00 18.93
CA LEU A 33 5.67 0.55 19.16
C LEU A 33 6.94 -0.23 18.78
N PHE A 34 7.76 0.31 17.87
CA PHE A 34 9.06 -0.25 17.52
C PHE A 34 10.25 0.47 18.18
N SER A 35 10.04 1.67 18.68
CA SER A 35 11.05 2.49 19.37
C SER A 35 11.49 1.91 20.73
N ARG A 36 10.79 0.93 21.27
CA ARG A 36 11.26 0.05 22.33
C ARG A 36 11.90 -1.24 21.83
N SER A 37 12.43 -1.28 20.60
CA SER A 37 13.57 -2.13 20.33
C SER A 37 14.63 -1.73 21.36
N LEU A 38 14.98 -2.64 22.22
CA LEU A 38 16.10 -2.58 23.13
C LEU A 38 17.12 -1.62 22.56
N THR A 39 17.20 -0.41 23.11
CA THR A 39 18.29 0.51 22.82
C THR A 39 19.55 -0.29 23.12
N ALA A 40 20.18 -0.83 22.07
CA ALA A 40 21.41 -1.54 22.22
C ALA A 40 22.31 -0.57 22.97
N VAL A 41 22.72 -0.97 24.16
CA VAL A 41 23.61 -0.16 24.99
C VAL A 41 24.87 -0.01 24.14
N VAL A 42 25.05 1.16 23.56
CA VAL A 42 26.27 1.52 22.84
C VAL A 42 27.29 1.81 23.91
N SER A 43 28.32 1.00 23.98
CA SER A 43 29.47 1.19 24.85
C SER A 43 30.63 1.75 24.03
N PRO A 44 31.63 2.39 24.65
CA PRO A 44 32.82 2.82 23.94
C PRO A 44 33.47 1.66 23.19
N ALA A 45 33.84 1.88 21.94
CA ALA A 45 34.46 0.86 21.11
C ALA A 45 35.91 0.56 21.59
N GLN A 46 36.26 -0.71 21.60
CA GLN A 46 37.60 -1.14 21.98
C GLN A 46 38.52 -1.20 20.76
N TRP A 47 39.72 -0.65 20.85
CA TRP A 47 40.75 -0.75 19.84
C TRP A 47 41.19 -2.19 19.66
N ALA A 48 41.61 -2.55 18.47
CA ALA A 48 42.14 -3.87 18.22
C ALA A 48 43.54 -4.05 18.92
N SER A 49 43.79 -5.24 19.43
CA SER A 49 44.96 -5.54 20.29
C SER A 49 46.32 -5.32 19.64
N HIS A 50 46.41 -5.25 18.31
CA HIS A 50 47.64 -5.00 17.56
C HIS A 50 48.00 -3.50 17.44
N ILE A 51 47.16 -2.60 17.94
CA ILE A 51 47.41 -1.17 17.94
C ILE A 51 48.14 -0.82 19.22
N HIS A 52 49.45 -0.55 19.10
CA HIS A 52 50.26 -0.05 20.23
C HIS A 52 49.76 1.34 20.63
N HIS A 53 49.28 1.47 21.86
CA HIS A 53 49.09 2.77 22.47
C HIS A 53 50.44 3.41 22.77
N PRO A 54 50.69 4.65 22.38
CA PRO A 54 51.86 5.36 22.89
C PRO A 54 51.68 5.52 24.40
N ASP A 55 52.82 5.36 25.10
CA ASP A 55 52.94 5.40 26.55
C ASP A 55 52.24 6.63 27.15
N PRO A 56 51.53 6.50 28.30
CA PRO A 56 50.81 7.60 28.95
C PRO A 56 51.73 8.69 29.57
N ALA A 57 53.01 8.68 29.28
CA ALA A 57 54.01 9.60 29.85
C ALA A 57 54.12 10.98 29.14
N ALA A 58 53.28 11.32 28.20
CA ALA A 58 53.24 12.67 27.65
C ALA A 58 52.49 13.63 28.62
N PRO A 59 53.04 14.84 28.88
CA PRO A 59 52.44 15.80 29.79
C PRO A 59 51.03 16.20 29.31
N PRO A 60 50.03 16.40 30.19
CA PRO A 60 48.69 16.71 29.83
C PRO A 60 48.63 18.08 29.16
N SER A 61 48.46 18.07 27.83
CA SER A 61 48.07 19.27 27.09
C SER A 61 46.65 19.66 27.53
N SER A 62 46.46 20.94 27.79
CA SER A 62 45.26 21.67 28.22
C SER A 62 43.95 20.85 28.21
N HIS A 63 43.47 20.53 29.41
CA HIS A 63 42.22 19.76 29.60
C HIS A 63 41.03 20.56 29.12
N SER A 64 40.45 20.18 27.97
CA SER A 64 39.14 20.65 27.56
C SER A 64 38.13 20.12 28.58
N PRO A 65 37.12 20.92 29.01
CA PRO A 65 36.03 20.45 29.88
C PRO A 65 35.33 19.20 29.34
N MET A 66 35.33 19.00 28.03
CA MET A 66 34.69 17.88 27.33
C MET A 66 35.47 16.54 27.52
N SER A 67 36.75 16.59 27.91
CA SER A 67 37.55 15.38 28.18
C SER A 67 37.14 14.69 29.50
N HIS A 68 36.43 15.36 30.36
CA HIS A 68 35.95 14.82 31.64
C HIS A 68 34.52 14.22 31.57
N LEU A 69 33.84 14.27 30.42
CA LEU A 69 32.52 13.66 30.26
C LEU A 69 32.64 12.14 30.28
N PRO A 70 31.78 11.45 31.08
CA PRO A 70 31.65 10.01 30.98
C PRO A 70 31.29 9.57 29.57
N PRO A 71 31.84 8.45 29.06
CA PRO A 71 31.56 7.96 27.70
C PRO A 71 30.07 7.80 27.40
N GLU A 72 29.26 7.41 28.38
CA GLU A 72 27.82 7.22 28.25
C GLU A 72 27.11 8.54 27.93
N VAL A 73 27.52 9.64 28.57
CA VAL A 73 27.00 10.98 28.33
C VAL A 73 27.41 11.46 26.92
N LEU A 74 28.67 11.24 26.58
CA LEU A 74 29.18 11.60 25.25
C LEU A 74 28.44 10.80 24.14
N ILE A 75 28.27 9.49 24.31
CA ILE A 75 27.49 8.67 23.38
C ILE A 75 26.05 9.18 23.28
N HIS A 76 25.44 9.56 24.43
CA HIS A 76 24.08 10.12 24.41
C HIS A 76 24.00 11.42 23.60
N ILE A 77 24.95 12.32 23.78
CA ILE A 77 25.04 13.56 22.98
C ILE A 77 25.22 13.24 21.49
N LEU A 78 26.15 12.34 21.15
CA LEU A 78 26.46 11.98 19.76
C LEU A 78 25.29 11.28 19.04
N LYS A 79 24.39 10.58 19.76
CA LYS A 79 23.16 10.01 19.21
C LYS A 79 22.19 11.05 18.63
N HIS A 80 22.30 12.31 19.03
CA HIS A 80 21.51 13.41 18.45
C HIS A 80 22.08 13.97 17.15
N LEU A 81 23.27 13.53 16.73
CA LEU A 81 23.82 13.85 15.42
C LEU A 81 23.18 12.93 14.36
N HIS A 82 22.26 13.48 13.57
CA HIS A 82 21.53 12.73 12.54
C HIS A 82 22.32 12.61 11.22
N SER A 83 23.28 13.53 10.99
CA SER A 83 24.10 13.53 9.79
C SER A 83 25.30 12.59 9.93
N GLN A 84 25.48 11.68 8.97
CA GLN A 84 26.67 10.82 8.91
C GLN A 84 27.95 11.63 8.76
N ARG A 85 27.88 12.81 8.12
CA ARG A 85 29.01 13.72 7.99
C ARG A 85 29.44 14.30 9.34
N ASP A 86 28.48 14.66 10.18
CA ASP A 86 28.77 15.24 11.51
C ASP A 86 29.33 14.16 12.45
N LEU A 87 28.80 12.93 12.39
CA LEU A 87 29.38 11.77 13.09
C LEU A 87 30.81 11.49 12.62
N TYR A 88 31.08 11.62 11.32
CA TYR A 88 32.44 11.47 10.80
C TYR A 88 33.38 12.54 11.34
N HIS A 89 32.97 13.80 11.40
CA HIS A 89 33.79 14.85 12.00
C HIS A 89 33.98 14.63 13.51
N ALA A 90 32.99 14.11 14.21
CA ALA A 90 33.12 13.71 15.61
C ALA A 90 34.20 12.66 15.86
N LEU A 91 34.39 11.70 14.93
CA LEU A 91 35.48 10.71 15.01
C LEU A 91 36.90 11.34 15.00
N LEU A 92 37.02 12.53 14.41
CA LEU A 92 38.32 13.19 14.21
C LEU A 92 38.69 14.14 15.34
N VAL A 93 37.85 14.30 16.37
CA VAL A 93 38.03 15.26 17.47
C VAL A 93 39.09 14.73 18.48
N SER A 94 38.93 13.51 18.96
CA SER A 94 39.85 12.87 19.92
C SER A 94 39.62 11.35 19.93
N ARG A 95 40.54 10.59 20.60
CA ARG A 95 40.40 9.14 20.76
C ARG A 95 39.08 8.77 21.48
N SER A 96 38.75 9.44 22.59
CA SER A 96 37.53 9.20 23.34
C SER A 96 36.27 9.47 22.48
N TRP A 97 36.29 10.53 21.67
CA TRP A 97 35.19 10.81 20.75
C TRP A 97 35.09 9.75 19.64
N CYS A 98 36.26 9.27 19.13
CA CYS A 98 36.28 8.19 18.16
C CYS A 98 35.65 6.91 18.74
N GLU A 99 36.02 6.48 19.93
CA GLU A 99 35.50 5.31 20.62
C GLU A 99 34.00 5.42 20.83
N CYS A 100 33.49 6.60 21.18
CA CYS A 100 32.09 6.86 21.43
C CYS A 100 31.22 7.01 20.17
N SER A 101 31.81 7.39 19.01
CA SER A 101 31.06 7.71 17.78
C SER A 101 31.19 6.67 16.68
N VAL A 102 32.25 5.84 16.67
CA VAL A 102 32.47 4.88 15.60
C VAL A 102 31.37 3.86 15.43
N GLU A 103 30.82 3.31 16.53
CA GLU A 103 29.67 2.39 16.46
C GLU A 103 28.42 3.10 15.89
N LEU A 104 28.19 4.36 16.27
CA LEU A 104 27.05 5.15 15.75
C LEU A 104 27.14 5.36 14.24
N LEU A 105 28.34 5.65 13.72
CA LEU A 105 28.58 5.81 12.29
C LEU A 105 28.38 4.49 11.52
N TRP A 106 28.85 3.37 12.06
CA TRP A 106 28.78 2.06 11.43
C TRP A 106 27.47 1.30 11.70
N HIS A 107 26.61 1.82 12.56
CA HIS A 107 25.35 1.19 12.93
C HIS A 107 24.46 0.90 11.71
N ARG A 108 24.37 1.86 10.78
CA ARG A 108 23.51 1.82 9.60
C ARG A 108 24.26 2.39 8.38
N PRO A 109 25.21 1.65 7.82
CA PRO A 109 25.88 2.11 6.61
C PRO A 109 24.90 2.21 5.45
N SER A 110 24.93 3.31 4.70
CA SER A 110 24.10 3.56 3.53
C SER A 110 24.94 3.58 2.26
N PHE A 111 24.43 2.97 1.20
CA PHE A 111 25.12 2.96 -0.10
C PHE A 111 24.13 3.19 -1.23
N THR A 112 24.51 4.09 -2.12
CA THR A 112 23.82 4.35 -3.38
C THR A 112 24.59 3.83 -4.58
N ARG A 113 25.89 3.45 -4.36
CA ARG A 113 26.81 2.99 -5.41
C ARG A 113 27.53 1.70 -4.99
N LEU A 114 27.66 0.78 -5.92
CA LEU A 114 28.37 -0.49 -5.70
C LEU A 114 29.83 -0.28 -5.25
N SER A 115 30.52 0.74 -5.79
CA SER A 115 31.90 1.06 -5.41
C SER A 115 32.07 1.35 -3.91
N THR A 116 31.08 2.02 -3.30
CA THR A 116 31.09 2.30 -1.85
C THR A 116 30.91 1.01 -1.05
N LEU A 117 29.97 0.14 -1.46
CA LEU A 117 29.81 -1.18 -0.84
C LEU A 117 31.07 -2.00 -0.91
N VAL A 118 31.72 -2.08 -2.08
CA VAL A 118 32.99 -2.83 -2.27
C VAL A 118 34.08 -2.29 -1.37
N LYS A 119 34.24 -0.96 -1.23
CA LYS A 119 35.21 -0.36 -0.31
C LYS A 119 34.95 -0.78 1.13
N MET A 120 33.67 -0.70 1.57
CA MET A 120 33.29 -1.13 2.92
C MET A 120 33.55 -2.61 3.15
N MET A 121 33.22 -3.48 2.19
CA MET A 121 33.49 -4.92 2.29
C MET A 121 35.01 -5.25 2.36
N ARG A 122 35.81 -4.46 1.71
CA ARG A 122 37.31 -4.58 1.86
C ARG A 122 37.73 -4.25 3.29
N VAL A 123 37.17 -3.21 3.90
CA VAL A 123 37.47 -2.87 5.30
C VAL A 123 37.07 -4.01 6.23
N LEU A 124 35.87 -4.58 6.05
CA LEU A 124 35.37 -5.68 6.87
C LEU A 124 36.20 -6.97 6.76
N THR A 125 36.94 -7.16 5.66
CA THR A 125 37.73 -8.38 5.41
C THR A 125 39.22 -8.24 5.70
N ARG A 126 39.71 -7.04 6.10
CA ARG A 126 41.09 -6.84 6.48
C ARG A 126 41.41 -7.51 7.80
N ALA A 127 42.63 -8.07 7.91
CA ALA A 127 43.11 -8.65 9.16
C ALA A 127 43.59 -7.57 10.17
N ASP A 128 44.04 -6.42 9.65
CA ASP A 128 44.61 -5.30 10.40
C ASP A 128 43.57 -4.19 10.69
N GLN A 129 42.34 -4.59 11.06
CA GLN A 129 41.27 -3.62 11.39
C GLN A 129 41.61 -2.87 12.69
N THR A 130 41.35 -1.56 12.70
CA THR A 130 41.43 -0.72 13.90
C THR A 130 40.39 -1.10 14.96
N PHE A 131 39.19 -1.43 14.51
CA PHE A 131 38.04 -1.93 15.30
C PHE A 131 37.43 -3.14 14.63
N THR A 132 36.74 -3.97 15.37
CA THR A 132 35.92 -5.07 14.79
C THR A 132 34.61 -4.49 14.21
N TYR A 133 34.73 -3.82 13.05
CA TYR A 133 33.64 -3.06 12.44
C TYR A 133 32.39 -3.88 12.16
N ALA A 134 32.49 -5.17 11.85
CA ALA A 134 31.37 -6.07 11.60
C ALA A 134 30.38 -6.11 12.79
N ARG A 135 30.89 -5.99 14.04
CA ARG A 135 30.08 -6.02 15.26
C ARG A 135 29.31 -4.73 15.53
N PHE A 136 29.65 -3.63 14.86
CA PHE A 136 28.91 -2.35 14.99
C PHE A 136 27.67 -2.30 14.10
N ILE A 137 27.64 -3.11 13.04
CA ILE A 137 26.59 -3.06 12.03
C ILE A 137 25.33 -3.74 12.58
N ARG A 138 24.23 -2.97 12.57
CA ARG A 138 22.87 -3.43 12.99
C ARG A 138 21.91 -3.49 11.82
N ARG A 139 22.10 -2.67 10.79
CA ARG A 139 21.16 -2.55 9.67
C ARG A 139 21.88 -2.51 8.35
N PHE A 140 21.42 -3.32 7.40
CA PHE A 140 21.80 -3.24 6.00
C PHE A 140 20.59 -3.03 5.11
N ASN A 141 20.71 -2.08 4.19
CA ASN A 141 19.68 -1.82 3.19
C ASN A 141 20.31 -1.81 1.79
N PHE A 142 19.94 -2.81 0.97
CA PHE A 142 20.43 -2.97 -0.40
C PHE A 142 19.40 -2.56 -1.47
N LEU A 143 18.35 -1.84 -1.10
CA LEU A 143 17.28 -1.43 -2.00
C LEU A 143 17.78 -0.80 -3.32
N PHE A 144 18.84 0.02 -3.26
CA PHE A 144 19.40 0.71 -4.42
C PHE A 144 20.45 -0.14 -5.18
N LEU A 145 20.90 -1.23 -4.62
CA LEU A 145 21.94 -2.11 -5.16
C LEU A 145 21.47 -3.53 -5.43
N GLY A 146 20.14 -3.76 -5.42
CA GLY A 146 19.55 -5.08 -5.53
C GLY A 146 20.01 -5.89 -6.76
N ALA A 147 20.18 -5.21 -7.90
CA ALA A 147 20.65 -5.85 -9.13
C ALA A 147 22.16 -6.17 -9.13
N ASP A 148 22.94 -5.45 -8.33
CA ASP A 148 24.40 -5.50 -8.35
C ASP A 148 24.99 -6.35 -7.20
N LEU A 149 24.16 -6.76 -6.22
CA LEU A 149 24.60 -7.54 -5.06
C LEU A 149 24.80 -9.00 -5.44
N THR A 150 26.05 -9.41 -5.58
CA THR A 150 26.45 -10.78 -5.93
C THR A 150 26.64 -11.64 -4.68
N ASP A 151 26.63 -12.99 -4.86
CA ASP A 151 26.88 -13.96 -3.79
C ASP A 151 28.21 -13.71 -3.05
N ALA A 152 29.27 -13.36 -3.80
CA ALA A 152 30.59 -13.09 -3.23
C ALA A 152 30.60 -11.89 -2.26
N LEU A 153 29.79 -10.86 -2.52
CA LEU A 153 29.64 -9.73 -1.62
C LEU A 153 28.68 -10.06 -0.48
N PHE A 154 27.59 -10.77 -0.77
CA PHE A 154 26.60 -11.15 0.21
C PHE A 154 27.14 -12.10 1.28
N CYS A 155 27.94 -13.12 0.89
CA CYS A 155 28.54 -14.07 1.83
C CYS A 155 29.45 -13.42 2.88
N ARG A 156 29.96 -12.22 2.63
CA ARG A 156 30.77 -11.47 3.61
C ARG A 156 29.95 -10.93 4.78
N LEU A 157 28.61 -10.89 4.65
CA LEU A 157 27.72 -10.46 5.73
C LEU A 157 27.62 -11.49 6.87
N ALA A 158 28.03 -12.74 6.65
CA ALA A 158 28.00 -13.79 7.65
C ALA A 158 28.79 -13.43 8.94
N GLN A 159 29.78 -12.53 8.83
CA GLN A 159 30.55 -12.05 9.98
C GLN A 159 29.82 -10.96 10.82
N CYS A 160 28.67 -10.44 10.34
CA CYS A 160 27.91 -9.40 11.01
C CYS A 160 26.89 -10.04 11.98
N ASP A 161 27.36 -10.75 12.98
CA ASP A 161 26.56 -11.54 13.95
C ASP A 161 25.53 -10.74 14.73
N ARG A 162 25.74 -9.41 14.82
CA ARG A 162 24.85 -8.49 15.56
C ARG A 162 23.85 -7.76 14.64
N LEU A 163 23.70 -8.21 13.39
CA LEU A 163 22.76 -7.61 12.43
C LEU A 163 21.31 -7.82 12.91
N GLU A 164 20.54 -6.73 12.98
CA GLU A 164 19.15 -6.70 13.42
C GLU A 164 18.19 -6.57 12.26
N ARG A 165 18.54 -5.81 11.21
CA ARG A 165 17.67 -5.59 10.05
C ARG A 165 18.42 -5.76 8.74
N LEU A 166 17.83 -6.53 7.83
CA LEU A 166 18.39 -6.81 6.49
C LEU A 166 17.33 -6.58 5.43
N THR A 167 17.62 -5.70 4.47
CA THR A 167 16.74 -5.42 3.32
C THR A 167 17.43 -5.83 2.03
N LEU A 168 16.84 -6.82 1.32
CA LEU A 168 17.34 -7.43 0.09
C LEU A 168 16.36 -7.29 -1.09
N VAL A 169 15.60 -6.20 -1.13
CA VAL A 169 14.55 -5.99 -2.14
C VAL A 169 15.13 -6.08 -3.55
N ASN A 170 14.54 -6.98 -4.38
CA ASN A 170 14.92 -7.22 -5.76
C ASN A 170 16.41 -7.65 -5.97
N CYS A 171 17.01 -8.30 -4.99
CA CYS A 171 18.37 -8.86 -5.11
C CYS A 171 18.34 -10.18 -5.90
N HIS A 172 18.05 -10.11 -7.20
CA HIS A 172 17.86 -11.31 -8.06
C HIS A 172 19.15 -12.09 -8.32
N ALA A 173 20.33 -11.46 -8.14
CA ALA A 173 21.62 -12.09 -8.38
C ALA A 173 22.02 -13.04 -7.25
N ILE A 174 21.43 -12.93 -6.06
CA ILE A 174 21.73 -13.80 -4.91
C ILE A 174 21.14 -15.18 -5.15
N SER A 175 21.99 -16.21 -4.97
CA SER A 175 21.58 -17.61 -5.06
C SER A 175 20.94 -18.10 -3.77
N ASP A 176 20.17 -19.21 -3.85
CA ASP A 176 19.61 -19.91 -2.70
C ASP A 176 20.71 -20.42 -1.76
N ASP A 177 21.81 -20.97 -2.33
CA ASP A 177 22.98 -21.43 -1.56
C ASP A 177 23.64 -20.32 -0.75
N ALA A 178 23.73 -19.12 -1.31
CA ALA A 178 24.29 -17.97 -0.60
C ALA A 178 23.38 -17.54 0.57
N LEU A 179 22.06 -17.53 0.36
CA LEU A 179 21.08 -17.28 1.41
C LEU A 179 21.15 -18.33 2.51
N ALA A 180 21.19 -19.62 2.14
CA ALA A 180 21.29 -20.75 3.07
C ALA A 180 22.56 -20.70 3.95
N ARG A 181 23.67 -20.17 3.42
CA ARG A 181 24.92 -20.03 4.18
C ARG A 181 24.92 -18.82 5.11
N VAL A 182 24.34 -17.69 4.67
CA VAL A 182 24.47 -16.41 5.40
C VAL A 182 23.39 -16.24 6.45
N LEU A 183 22.12 -16.52 6.14
CA LEU A 183 21.02 -16.20 7.04
C LEU A 183 21.10 -16.92 8.39
N PRO A 184 21.51 -18.20 8.48
CA PRO A 184 21.68 -18.86 9.78
C PRO A 184 22.80 -18.25 10.64
N CYS A 185 23.75 -17.51 10.05
CA CYS A 185 24.81 -16.81 10.77
C CYS A 185 24.37 -15.49 11.42
N LEU A 186 23.07 -15.12 11.28
CA LEU A 186 22.52 -13.85 11.73
C LEU A 186 21.46 -14.04 12.85
N PRO A 187 21.82 -14.56 14.05
CA PRO A 187 20.87 -14.96 15.06
C PRO A 187 20.11 -13.77 15.71
N ASN A 188 20.64 -12.57 15.56
CA ASN A 188 20.06 -11.35 16.14
C ASN A 188 19.06 -10.63 15.22
N LEU A 189 18.70 -11.22 14.05
CA LEU A 189 17.75 -10.61 13.15
C LEU A 189 16.38 -10.39 13.83
N VAL A 190 15.92 -9.16 13.74
CA VAL A 190 14.58 -8.70 14.17
C VAL A 190 13.67 -8.51 12.96
N ALA A 191 14.22 -8.07 11.83
CA ALA A 191 13.45 -7.90 10.61
C ALA A 191 14.26 -8.23 9.36
N ILE A 192 13.61 -8.91 8.39
CA ILE A 192 14.20 -9.20 7.08
C ILE A 192 13.19 -8.92 5.97
N ASP A 193 13.67 -8.30 4.90
CA ASP A 193 12.89 -8.04 3.69
C ASP A 193 13.56 -8.72 2.49
N LEU A 194 12.91 -9.76 1.96
CA LEU A 194 13.32 -10.57 0.82
C LEU A 194 12.45 -10.31 -0.42
N THR A 195 11.72 -9.17 -0.46
CA THR A 195 10.81 -8.86 -1.57
C THR A 195 11.49 -9.06 -2.92
N GLY A 196 10.90 -9.92 -3.75
CA GLY A 196 11.37 -10.17 -5.11
C GLY A 196 12.66 -10.99 -5.20
N VAL A 197 13.17 -11.59 -4.11
CA VAL A 197 14.28 -12.55 -4.16
C VAL A 197 13.74 -13.90 -4.59
N THR A 198 13.54 -14.07 -5.88
CA THR A 198 12.76 -15.18 -6.47
C THR A 198 13.36 -16.57 -6.29
N LYS A 199 14.65 -16.67 -5.95
CA LYS A 199 15.35 -17.95 -5.74
C LYS A 199 15.25 -18.47 -4.31
N THR A 200 14.62 -17.73 -3.39
CA THR A 200 14.49 -18.14 -1.98
C THR A 200 13.64 -19.40 -1.85
N SER A 201 14.19 -20.46 -1.25
CA SER A 201 13.53 -21.74 -1.02
C SER A 201 12.99 -21.89 0.41
N ASP A 202 12.20 -22.93 0.64
CA ASP A 202 11.70 -23.29 1.98
C ASP A 202 12.84 -23.67 2.94
N THR A 203 13.91 -24.29 2.44
CA THR A 203 15.08 -24.67 3.24
C THR A 203 15.81 -23.45 3.79
N VAL A 204 15.92 -22.39 3.01
CA VAL A 204 16.45 -21.09 3.45
C VAL A 204 15.59 -20.49 4.56
N ILE A 205 14.28 -20.48 4.38
CA ILE A 205 13.35 -19.90 5.36
C ILE A 205 13.35 -20.73 6.66
N ALA A 206 13.39 -22.05 6.56
CA ALA A 206 13.50 -22.94 7.72
C ALA A 206 14.82 -22.72 8.49
N GLY A 207 15.94 -22.60 7.79
CA GLY A 207 17.24 -22.27 8.39
C GLY A 207 17.27 -20.91 9.08
N LEU A 208 16.69 -19.88 8.45
CA LEU A 208 16.50 -18.55 9.05
C LEU A 208 15.65 -18.64 10.33
N ALA A 209 14.49 -19.30 10.26
CA ALA A 209 13.57 -19.45 11.39
C ALA A 209 14.21 -20.21 12.57
N ALA A 210 15.01 -21.23 12.29
CA ALA A 210 15.75 -21.97 13.30
C ALA A 210 16.80 -21.11 14.02
N ALA A 211 17.49 -20.22 13.30
CA ALA A 211 18.56 -19.37 13.84
C ALA A 211 18.02 -18.09 14.52
N SER A 212 17.04 -17.42 13.91
CA SER A 212 16.63 -16.05 14.28
C SER A 212 15.37 -16.03 15.16
N LYS A 213 15.45 -16.52 16.39
CA LYS A 213 14.31 -16.59 17.35
C LYS A 213 13.73 -15.23 17.76
N ARG A 214 14.43 -14.13 17.49
CA ARG A 214 14.00 -12.76 17.82
C ARG A 214 13.26 -12.09 16.67
N LEU A 215 12.99 -12.80 15.56
CA LEU A 215 12.38 -12.28 14.37
C LEU A 215 10.97 -11.75 14.67
N GLN A 216 10.72 -10.48 14.35
CA GLN A 216 9.45 -9.77 14.53
C GLN A 216 8.81 -9.38 13.20
N GLY A 217 9.60 -9.29 12.13
CA GLY A 217 9.10 -8.92 10.82
C GLY A 217 9.79 -9.70 9.70
N ILE A 218 8.97 -10.21 8.78
CA ILE A 218 9.44 -10.86 7.57
C ILE A 218 8.61 -10.44 6.37
N ASN A 219 9.28 -10.17 5.26
CA ASN A 219 8.64 -9.90 3.99
C ASN A 219 9.18 -10.87 2.92
N LEU A 220 8.31 -11.74 2.43
CA LEU A 220 8.58 -12.75 1.39
C LEU A 220 7.83 -12.43 0.09
N SER A 221 7.31 -11.21 -0.07
CA SER A 221 6.50 -10.85 -1.23
C SER A 221 7.23 -11.14 -2.54
N GLY A 222 6.59 -11.94 -3.40
CA GLY A 222 7.16 -12.33 -4.69
C GLY A 222 8.25 -13.41 -4.66
N CYS A 223 8.49 -14.06 -3.50
CA CYS A 223 9.37 -15.24 -3.39
C CYS A 223 8.60 -16.49 -3.83
N LYS A 224 8.37 -16.67 -5.13
CA LYS A 224 7.43 -17.63 -5.70
C LYS A 224 7.68 -19.11 -5.38
N ILE A 225 8.91 -19.47 -5.00
CA ILE A 225 9.28 -20.87 -4.68
C ILE A 225 8.87 -21.24 -3.25
N VAL A 226 8.70 -20.24 -2.36
CA VAL A 226 8.31 -20.49 -0.97
C VAL A 226 6.90 -21.07 -0.92
N SER A 227 6.76 -22.15 -0.17
CA SER A 227 5.53 -22.91 0.03
C SER A 227 5.08 -22.91 1.50
N ASP A 228 4.11 -23.75 1.80
CA ASP A 228 3.62 -23.98 3.16
C ASP A 228 4.74 -24.40 4.13
N VAL A 229 5.71 -25.18 3.66
CA VAL A 229 6.81 -25.72 4.50
C VAL A 229 7.64 -24.58 5.12
N GLY A 230 8.04 -23.60 4.32
CA GLY A 230 8.80 -22.45 4.80
C GLY A 230 8.02 -21.60 5.80
N VAL A 231 6.75 -21.34 5.51
CA VAL A 231 5.91 -20.49 6.37
C VAL A 231 5.51 -21.22 7.67
N LEU A 232 5.29 -22.53 7.63
CA LEU A 232 5.08 -23.36 8.83
C LEU A 232 6.33 -23.37 9.74
N ALA A 233 7.53 -23.40 9.15
CA ALA A 233 8.77 -23.30 9.92
C ALA A 233 8.89 -21.94 10.65
N LEU A 234 8.42 -20.85 10.04
CA LEU A 234 8.33 -19.53 10.70
C LEU A 234 7.33 -19.54 11.86
N ALA A 235 6.14 -20.09 11.64
CA ALA A 235 5.11 -20.20 12.68
C ALA A 235 5.58 -20.98 13.90
N ALA A 236 6.30 -22.11 13.67
CA ALA A 236 6.82 -22.95 14.74
C ALA A 236 8.00 -22.35 15.50
N ASN A 237 8.84 -21.55 14.85
CA ASN A 237 10.12 -21.11 15.41
C ASN A 237 10.19 -19.64 15.82
N CYS A 238 9.26 -18.79 15.33
CA CYS A 238 9.32 -17.33 15.51
C CYS A 238 8.05 -16.77 16.19
N PRO A 239 7.78 -17.08 17.46
CA PRO A 239 6.54 -16.66 18.15
C PRO A 239 6.44 -15.15 18.38
N LEU A 240 7.54 -14.41 18.19
CA LEU A 240 7.58 -12.95 18.33
C LEU A 240 7.19 -12.19 17.07
N LEU A 241 6.76 -12.89 15.99
CA LEU A 241 6.35 -12.27 14.73
C LEU A 241 5.19 -11.30 14.95
N ARG A 242 5.36 -10.11 14.39
CA ARG A 242 4.41 -9.00 14.42
C ARG A 242 3.96 -8.59 13.02
N ARG A 243 4.85 -8.71 12.03
CA ARG A 243 4.57 -8.35 10.63
C ARG A 243 5.00 -9.48 9.72
N VAL A 244 4.07 -10.00 8.94
CA VAL A 244 4.28 -11.06 7.97
C VAL A 244 3.69 -10.64 6.63
N LYS A 245 4.54 -10.57 5.60
CA LYS A 245 4.12 -10.25 4.24
C LYS A 245 4.45 -11.42 3.33
N LEU A 246 3.40 -11.99 2.73
CA LEU A 246 3.44 -13.18 1.88
C LEU A 246 2.83 -12.91 0.49
N SER A 247 2.75 -11.63 0.10
CA SER A 247 2.07 -11.23 -1.13
C SER A 247 2.62 -11.93 -2.37
N GLY A 248 1.74 -12.51 -3.18
CA GLY A 248 2.09 -13.19 -4.42
C GLY A 248 2.76 -14.55 -4.26
N LEU A 249 2.60 -15.22 -3.12
CA LEU A 249 3.01 -16.61 -2.90
C LEU A 249 1.92 -17.55 -3.38
N GLU A 250 2.10 -18.12 -4.57
CA GLU A 250 1.10 -18.94 -5.24
C GLU A 250 0.91 -20.33 -4.62
N HIS A 251 1.89 -20.79 -3.82
CA HIS A 251 1.91 -22.14 -3.21
C HIS A 251 1.47 -22.16 -1.75
N VAL A 252 1.24 -20.99 -1.15
CA VAL A 252 0.81 -20.89 0.25
C VAL A 252 -0.69 -21.12 0.36
N THR A 253 -1.09 -22.03 1.25
CA THR A 253 -2.47 -22.40 1.55
C THR A 253 -2.91 -21.89 2.93
N ASP A 254 -4.06 -22.36 3.42
CA ASP A 254 -4.61 -21.99 4.73
C ASP A 254 -3.77 -22.50 5.91
N ALA A 255 -3.15 -23.67 5.76
CA ALA A 255 -2.47 -24.33 6.88
C ALA A 255 -1.39 -23.46 7.56
N PRO A 256 -0.43 -22.86 6.83
CA PRO A 256 0.57 -22.00 7.46
C PRO A 256 0.01 -20.67 8.00
N VAL A 257 -1.03 -20.10 7.37
CA VAL A 257 -1.66 -18.87 7.85
C VAL A 257 -2.40 -19.12 9.15
N SER A 258 -3.13 -20.24 9.25
CA SER A 258 -3.76 -20.72 10.48
C SER A 258 -2.73 -20.98 11.59
N ALA A 259 -1.59 -21.57 11.24
CA ALA A 259 -0.49 -21.79 12.17
C ALA A 259 0.09 -20.47 12.70
N LEU A 260 0.31 -19.47 11.81
CA LEU A 260 0.76 -18.13 12.21
C LEU A 260 -0.23 -17.46 13.16
N ALA A 261 -1.54 -17.53 12.86
CA ALA A 261 -2.58 -16.95 13.71
C ALA A 261 -2.56 -17.55 15.15
N LYS A 262 -2.36 -18.86 15.24
CA LYS A 262 -2.35 -19.60 16.53
C LYS A 262 -1.04 -19.45 17.28
N SER A 263 0.10 -19.45 16.57
CA SER A 263 1.44 -19.50 17.20
C SER A 263 2.08 -18.12 17.42
N CYS A 264 1.61 -17.05 16.74
CA CYS A 264 2.17 -15.71 16.82
C CYS A 264 1.18 -14.72 17.46
N PRO A 265 1.02 -14.70 18.79
CA PRO A 265 -0.02 -13.90 19.48
C PRO A 265 0.21 -12.38 19.35
N LEU A 266 1.41 -11.95 18.94
CA LEU A 266 1.76 -10.54 18.76
C LEU A 266 1.56 -10.05 17.33
N LEU A 267 0.88 -10.80 16.48
CA LEU A 267 0.69 -10.45 15.07
C LEU A 267 -0.13 -9.16 14.92
N LEU A 268 0.47 -8.16 14.25
CA LEU A 268 -0.10 -6.83 14.03
C LEU A 268 -0.46 -6.58 12.58
N GLU A 269 0.32 -7.15 11.65
CA GLU A 269 0.18 -6.92 10.22
C GLU A 269 0.37 -8.24 9.47
N ILE A 270 -0.60 -8.57 8.63
CA ILE A 270 -0.50 -9.67 7.68
C ILE A 270 -0.86 -9.18 6.28
N ASP A 271 -0.04 -9.55 5.29
CA ASP A 271 -0.26 -9.25 3.88
C ASP A 271 -0.25 -10.55 3.07
N LEU A 272 -1.44 -10.93 2.59
CA LEU A 272 -1.71 -12.12 1.80
C LEU A 272 -2.19 -11.75 0.37
N ASN A 273 -1.91 -10.52 -0.08
CA ASN A 273 -2.35 -10.07 -1.40
C ASN A 273 -1.93 -11.05 -2.49
N ASN A 274 -2.87 -11.41 -3.38
CA ASN A 274 -2.65 -12.34 -4.49
C ASN A 274 -2.18 -13.76 -4.06
N CYS A 275 -2.61 -14.22 -2.87
CA CYS A 275 -2.47 -15.59 -2.44
C CYS A 275 -3.76 -16.35 -2.78
N LYS A 276 -3.82 -16.94 -3.99
CA LYS A 276 -5.05 -17.51 -4.58
C LYS A 276 -5.58 -18.76 -3.91
N ARG A 277 -4.77 -19.42 -3.08
CA ARG A 277 -5.14 -20.67 -2.36
C ARG A 277 -5.60 -20.42 -0.93
N ILE A 278 -5.71 -19.14 -0.54
CA ILE A 278 -6.26 -18.75 0.76
C ILE A 278 -7.77 -18.77 0.68
N THR A 279 -8.39 -19.52 1.59
CA THR A 279 -9.85 -19.66 1.72
C THR A 279 -10.36 -19.09 3.03
N ASP A 280 -11.64 -19.24 3.28
CA ASP A 280 -12.30 -18.77 4.49
C ASP A 280 -11.66 -19.30 5.78
N ILE A 281 -11.10 -20.52 5.74
CA ILE A 281 -10.61 -21.23 6.93
C ILE A 281 -9.52 -20.43 7.65
N SER A 282 -8.48 -20.01 6.93
CA SER A 282 -7.36 -19.29 7.56
C SER A 282 -7.72 -17.88 7.98
N VAL A 283 -8.61 -17.21 7.23
CA VAL A 283 -9.07 -15.87 7.58
C VAL A 283 -9.91 -15.89 8.84
N ARG A 284 -10.77 -16.89 9.04
CA ARG A 284 -11.50 -17.13 10.30
C ARG A 284 -10.54 -17.30 11.47
N ASP A 285 -9.46 -18.04 11.29
CA ASP A 285 -8.43 -18.20 12.32
C ASP A 285 -7.74 -16.86 12.64
N LEU A 286 -7.47 -16.02 11.65
CA LEU A 286 -6.93 -14.66 11.88
C LEU A 286 -7.90 -13.81 12.71
N TRP A 287 -9.21 -13.81 12.41
CA TRP A 287 -10.21 -13.10 13.19
C TRP A 287 -10.32 -13.62 14.63
N THR A 288 -10.15 -14.93 14.81
CA THR A 288 -10.31 -15.59 16.11
C THR A 288 -9.10 -15.39 17.04
N TYR A 289 -7.88 -15.55 16.51
CA TYR A 289 -6.67 -15.64 17.33
C TYR A 289 -5.82 -14.38 17.33
N SER A 290 -5.85 -13.56 16.25
CA SER A 290 -4.96 -12.40 16.10
C SER A 290 -5.55 -11.13 16.70
N ILE A 291 -5.73 -11.08 18.00
CA ILE A 291 -6.45 -10.00 18.72
C ILE A 291 -5.79 -8.63 18.65
N HIS A 292 -4.50 -8.56 18.35
CA HIS A 292 -3.74 -7.32 18.22
C HIS A 292 -3.63 -6.84 16.78
N MET A 293 -4.33 -7.53 15.84
CA MET A 293 -4.28 -7.21 14.40
C MET A 293 -4.62 -5.75 14.14
N ARG A 294 -3.78 -5.08 13.33
CA ARG A 294 -3.93 -3.69 12.91
C ARG A 294 -4.15 -3.53 11.43
N GLU A 295 -3.44 -4.32 10.64
CA GLU A 295 -3.50 -4.27 9.19
C GLU A 295 -3.67 -5.69 8.65
N MET A 296 -4.74 -5.92 7.90
CA MET A 296 -5.03 -7.17 7.21
C MET A 296 -5.25 -6.87 5.72
N ARG A 297 -4.44 -7.49 4.86
CA ARG A 297 -4.52 -7.32 3.41
C ARG A 297 -4.75 -8.65 2.75
N LEU A 298 -5.87 -8.74 2.06
CA LEU A 298 -6.39 -9.94 1.42
C LEU A 298 -6.77 -9.67 -0.06
N SER A 299 -6.16 -8.63 -0.66
CA SER A 299 -6.45 -8.25 -2.03
C SER A 299 -6.19 -9.41 -2.99
N GLN A 300 -7.12 -9.68 -3.92
CA GLN A 300 -7.04 -10.76 -4.90
C GLN A 300 -6.98 -12.19 -4.29
N CYS A 301 -7.50 -12.39 -3.10
CA CYS A 301 -7.82 -13.70 -2.56
C CYS A 301 -9.25 -14.06 -3.04
N THR A 302 -9.35 -14.67 -4.21
CA THR A 302 -10.60 -14.85 -4.96
C THR A 302 -11.55 -15.88 -4.37
N GLU A 303 -11.04 -16.78 -3.52
CA GLU A 303 -11.80 -17.87 -2.89
C GLU A 303 -12.50 -17.43 -1.58
N LEU A 304 -12.31 -16.16 -1.15
CA LEU A 304 -12.92 -15.66 0.08
C LEU A 304 -14.40 -15.34 -0.14
N THR A 305 -15.23 -15.87 0.76
CA THR A 305 -16.67 -15.64 0.85
C THR A 305 -17.04 -14.89 2.14
N ASP A 306 -18.31 -14.64 2.35
CA ASP A 306 -18.79 -14.06 3.60
C ASP A 306 -18.50 -14.91 4.83
N ALA A 307 -18.36 -16.24 4.62
CA ALA A 307 -18.03 -17.18 5.69
C ALA A 307 -16.63 -16.94 6.30
N ALA A 308 -15.73 -16.24 5.60
CA ALA A 308 -14.42 -15.85 6.13
C ALA A 308 -14.50 -14.87 7.30
N PHE A 309 -15.60 -14.11 7.40
CA PHE A 309 -15.75 -12.97 8.28
C PHE A 309 -16.73 -13.23 9.42
N PRO A 310 -16.71 -12.41 10.48
CA PRO A 310 -17.69 -12.53 11.55
C PRO A 310 -19.10 -12.37 11.04
N ALA A 311 -20.01 -13.17 11.60
CA ALA A 311 -21.42 -13.07 11.24
C ALA A 311 -22.01 -11.71 11.68
N PRO A 312 -22.94 -11.13 10.89
CA PRO A 312 -23.66 -9.93 11.27
C PRO A 312 -24.35 -10.09 12.64
N LEU A 313 -24.34 -9.05 13.45
CA LEU A 313 -25.11 -9.02 14.70
C LEU A 313 -26.60 -8.93 14.34
N ARG A 314 -27.23 -10.06 14.13
CA ARG A 314 -28.69 -10.11 13.90
C ARG A 314 -29.39 -9.76 15.21
N ASN A 315 -30.17 -8.69 15.22
CA ASN A 315 -31.14 -8.45 16.30
C ASN A 315 -32.08 -9.65 16.36
N GLU A 316 -32.07 -10.38 17.47
CA GLU A 316 -32.93 -11.56 17.71
C GLU A 316 -34.46 -11.25 17.65
N ASN A 317 -34.80 -9.98 17.47
CA ASN A 317 -36.18 -9.49 17.45
C ASN A 317 -36.90 -9.62 16.08
N ILE A 318 -36.27 -10.17 15.04
CA ILE A 318 -37.01 -10.54 13.82
C ILE A 318 -37.58 -11.92 14.11
N PRO A 319 -38.93 -12.07 14.19
CA PRO A 319 -39.53 -13.37 14.42
C PRO A 319 -39.08 -14.30 13.32
N ARG A 320 -38.25 -15.32 13.67
CA ARG A 320 -38.00 -16.46 12.80
C ARG A 320 -39.42 -16.94 12.39
N ALA A 321 -39.71 -16.86 11.10
CA ALA A 321 -40.86 -17.60 10.56
C ALA A 321 -40.70 -19.02 11.13
N ASN A 322 -41.71 -19.42 11.88
CA ASN A 322 -41.78 -20.69 12.62
C ASN A 322 -41.67 -21.85 11.63
N ASN A 323 -40.46 -22.11 11.14
CA ASN A 323 -40.16 -23.35 10.47
C ASN A 323 -39.48 -24.26 11.50
N PRO A 324 -40.21 -25.21 12.09
CA PRO A 324 -39.65 -26.10 13.12
C PRO A 324 -38.59 -27.03 12.58
N PHE A 325 -38.39 -27.07 11.27
CA PHE A 325 -37.35 -27.84 10.60
C PHE A 325 -36.58 -26.89 9.68
N PRO A 326 -35.48 -26.30 10.13
CA PRO A 326 -34.54 -25.61 9.20
C PRO A 326 -34.09 -26.63 8.16
N PRO A 327 -34.01 -26.27 6.88
CA PRO A 327 -33.47 -27.17 5.86
C PRO A 327 -32.10 -27.66 6.33
N PRO A 328 -31.76 -28.95 6.11
CA PRO A 328 -30.45 -29.48 6.42
C PRO A 328 -29.43 -28.59 5.69
N ARG A 329 -28.50 -28.02 6.43
CA ARG A 329 -27.38 -27.27 5.83
C ARG A 329 -26.62 -28.25 4.94
N PRO A 330 -26.21 -27.86 3.73
CA PRO A 330 -25.26 -28.63 2.98
C PRO A 330 -24.06 -28.92 3.90
N SER A 331 -23.59 -30.15 3.91
CA SER A 331 -22.55 -30.65 4.82
C SER A 331 -21.21 -29.87 4.69
N ASP A 332 -21.06 -29.05 3.67
CA ASP A 332 -19.85 -28.32 3.32
C ASP A 332 -19.86 -26.83 3.74
N GLU A 333 -20.99 -26.29 4.26
CA GLU A 333 -21.03 -24.90 4.70
C GLU A 333 -20.42 -24.72 6.10
N LEU A 334 -19.43 -23.80 6.18
CA LEU A 334 -18.84 -23.41 7.44
C LEU A 334 -19.89 -22.75 8.36
N PRO A 335 -19.92 -23.09 9.67
CA PRO A 335 -20.83 -22.44 10.60
C PRO A 335 -20.54 -20.93 10.69
N PRO A 336 -21.53 -20.07 11.00
CA PRO A 336 -21.31 -18.66 11.20
C PRO A 336 -20.16 -18.38 12.19
N LEU A 337 -19.26 -17.47 11.86
CA LEU A 337 -18.16 -17.08 12.75
C LEU A 337 -18.69 -16.13 13.83
N VAL A 338 -18.79 -16.64 15.04
CA VAL A 338 -19.16 -15.84 16.21
C VAL A 338 -17.92 -15.53 17.04
N LEU A 339 -17.62 -14.23 17.20
CA LEU A 339 -16.48 -13.78 17.99
C LEU A 339 -16.90 -13.38 19.39
N SER A 340 -16.15 -13.79 20.39
CA SER A 340 -16.38 -13.43 21.79
C SER A 340 -15.99 -11.98 22.11
N ARG A 341 -15.23 -11.32 21.23
CA ARG A 341 -14.70 -9.96 21.43
C ARG A 341 -14.44 -9.26 20.09
N PRO A 342 -14.55 -7.93 20.02
CA PRO A 342 -14.24 -7.16 18.84
C PRO A 342 -12.71 -7.04 18.63
N LEU A 343 -12.30 -6.83 17.37
CA LEU A 343 -10.94 -6.48 16.97
C LEU A 343 -10.72 -4.95 17.04
N ASP A 344 -10.68 -4.42 18.24
CA ASP A 344 -10.57 -2.97 18.48
C ASP A 344 -9.30 -2.31 17.93
N HIS A 345 -8.30 -3.10 17.57
CA HIS A 345 -7.02 -2.61 17.03
C HIS A 345 -6.95 -2.57 15.52
N LEU A 346 -7.89 -3.20 14.81
CA LEU A 346 -7.90 -3.21 13.35
C LEU A 346 -8.12 -1.79 12.81
N ARG A 347 -7.21 -1.34 11.95
CA ARG A 347 -7.19 0.01 11.37
C ARG A 347 -7.24 0.00 9.86
N MET A 348 -6.73 -1.05 9.25
CA MET A 348 -6.70 -1.21 7.81
C MET A 348 -7.15 -2.61 7.41
N LEU A 349 -8.12 -2.67 6.50
CA LEU A 349 -8.59 -3.88 5.84
C LEU A 349 -8.64 -3.63 4.34
N ASP A 350 -8.02 -4.53 3.57
CA ASP A 350 -8.01 -4.49 2.10
C ASP A 350 -8.53 -5.82 1.57
N LEU A 351 -9.68 -5.75 0.90
CA LEU A 351 -10.40 -6.87 0.27
C LEU A 351 -10.56 -6.65 -1.24
N THR A 352 -9.65 -5.87 -1.85
CA THR A 352 -9.73 -5.57 -3.29
C THR A 352 -9.84 -6.85 -4.10
N SER A 353 -10.80 -6.91 -5.02
CA SER A 353 -11.03 -8.04 -5.93
C SER A 353 -11.39 -9.37 -5.23
N CYS A 354 -11.97 -9.33 -4.05
CA CYS A 354 -12.65 -10.46 -3.43
C CYS A 354 -14.12 -10.44 -3.90
N SER A 355 -14.39 -11.02 -5.06
CA SER A 355 -15.67 -10.85 -5.77
C SER A 355 -16.86 -11.63 -5.18
N LEU A 356 -16.60 -12.59 -4.29
CA LEU A 356 -17.64 -13.41 -3.64
C LEU A 356 -18.18 -12.79 -2.34
N ILE A 357 -17.60 -11.66 -1.92
CA ILE A 357 -17.99 -10.95 -0.69
C ILE A 357 -19.23 -10.11 -0.96
N THR A 358 -20.24 -10.21 -0.06
CA THR A 358 -21.48 -9.45 -0.09
C THR A 358 -21.58 -8.42 1.03
N ASP A 359 -22.70 -7.72 1.11
CA ASP A 359 -23.01 -6.78 2.18
C ASP A 359 -22.98 -7.42 3.58
N ASP A 360 -23.29 -8.73 3.68
CA ASP A 360 -23.30 -9.45 4.97
C ASP A 360 -21.90 -9.56 5.58
N ALA A 361 -20.86 -9.80 4.76
CA ALA A 361 -19.48 -9.78 5.25
C ALA A 361 -19.11 -8.40 5.82
N VAL A 362 -19.47 -7.32 5.11
CA VAL A 362 -19.14 -5.96 5.53
C VAL A 362 -19.88 -5.59 6.82
N ASP A 363 -21.13 -6.00 6.98
CA ASP A 363 -21.90 -5.83 8.22
C ASP A 363 -21.18 -6.49 9.41
N GLY A 364 -20.83 -7.76 9.26
CA GLY A 364 -20.11 -8.50 10.29
C GLY A 364 -18.72 -7.92 10.62
N ILE A 365 -17.96 -7.48 9.59
CA ILE A 365 -16.67 -6.82 9.77
C ILE A 365 -16.82 -5.55 10.60
N ILE A 366 -17.74 -4.68 10.27
CA ILE A 366 -17.92 -3.38 10.92
C ILE A 366 -18.43 -3.55 12.35
N ALA A 367 -19.34 -4.49 12.58
CA ALA A 367 -19.84 -4.82 13.92
C ALA A 367 -18.70 -5.27 14.86
N HIS A 368 -17.70 -6.00 14.34
CA HIS A 368 -16.60 -6.54 15.13
C HIS A 368 -15.29 -5.75 15.04
N ALA A 369 -15.17 -4.79 14.11
CA ALA A 369 -14.00 -3.93 13.97
C ALA A 369 -14.39 -2.44 13.81
N PRO A 370 -15.03 -1.81 14.83
CA PRO A 370 -15.64 -0.48 14.71
C PRO A 370 -14.65 0.68 14.59
N LYS A 371 -13.35 0.42 14.67
CA LYS A 371 -12.30 1.46 14.65
C LYS A 371 -11.43 1.42 13.38
N ILE A 372 -11.91 0.82 12.31
CA ILE A 372 -11.26 0.83 11.00
C ILE A 372 -11.12 2.28 10.52
N ARG A 373 -9.93 2.59 9.99
CA ARG A 373 -9.58 3.89 9.42
C ARG A 373 -9.47 3.85 7.89
N ASN A 374 -8.96 2.76 7.38
CA ASN A 374 -8.74 2.53 5.96
C ASN A 374 -9.47 1.26 5.56
N LEU A 375 -10.50 1.39 4.73
CA LEU A 375 -11.29 0.29 4.21
C LEU A 375 -11.22 0.30 2.69
N VAL A 376 -10.79 -0.81 2.10
CA VAL A 376 -10.63 -0.98 0.67
C VAL A 376 -11.45 -2.18 0.22
N LEU A 377 -12.48 -1.92 -0.58
CA LEU A 377 -13.47 -2.88 -1.08
C LEU A 377 -13.60 -2.78 -2.61
N SER A 378 -12.55 -2.32 -3.28
CA SER A 378 -12.56 -2.14 -4.73
C SER A 378 -12.75 -3.47 -5.45
N LYS A 379 -13.56 -3.48 -6.51
CA LYS A 379 -13.89 -4.67 -7.30
C LYS A 379 -14.60 -5.81 -6.52
N CYS A 380 -15.21 -5.51 -5.40
CA CYS A 380 -16.19 -6.37 -4.75
C CYS A 380 -17.55 -6.04 -5.37
N THR A 381 -17.92 -6.74 -6.44
CA THR A 381 -19.02 -6.35 -7.33
C THR A 381 -20.42 -6.61 -6.76
N GLN A 382 -20.53 -7.41 -5.70
CA GLN A 382 -21.81 -7.75 -5.07
C GLN A 382 -22.23 -6.74 -3.99
N LEU A 383 -21.41 -5.70 -3.73
CA LEU A 383 -21.71 -4.68 -2.73
C LEU A 383 -22.75 -3.70 -3.22
N SER A 384 -23.64 -3.27 -2.31
CA SER A 384 -24.73 -2.36 -2.56
C SER A 384 -24.73 -1.15 -1.59
N ASP A 385 -25.79 -0.34 -1.66
CA ASP A 385 -26.05 0.76 -0.71
C ASP A 385 -26.01 0.31 0.75
N ARG A 386 -26.41 -0.94 1.03
CA ARG A 386 -26.35 -1.53 2.38
C ARG A 386 -24.94 -1.56 2.92
N THR A 387 -23.94 -1.88 2.09
CA THR A 387 -22.52 -1.78 2.48
C THR A 387 -22.18 -0.36 2.94
N VAL A 388 -22.58 0.68 2.20
CA VAL A 388 -22.27 2.07 2.55
C VAL A 388 -23.01 2.49 3.82
N GLU A 389 -24.22 2.06 4.02
CA GLU A 389 -25.00 2.29 5.26
C GLU A 389 -24.27 1.65 6.47
N ASN A 390 -23.76 0.43 6.34
CA ASN A 390 -22.93 -0.22 7.38
C ASN A 390 -21.63 0.55 7.62
N VAL A 391 -20.95 1.00 6.56
CA VAL A 391 -19.72 1.82 6.66
C VAL A 391 -19.96 3.12 7.42
N CYS A 392 -21.16 3.69 7.37
CA CYS A 392 -21.52 4.88 8.14
C CYS A 392 -21.38 4.67 9.66
N LEU A 393 -21.49 3.44 10.16
CA LEU A 393 -21.28 3.11 11.58
C LEU A 393 -19.85 3.36 12.05
N LEU A 394 -18.87 3.34 11.15
CA LEU A 394 -17.48 3.72 11.46
C LEU A 394 -17.33 5.21 11.79
N GLY A 395 -18.20 6.04 11.28
CA GLY A 395 -18.30 7.46 11.58
C GLY A 395 -16.98 8.21 11.48
N LYS A 396 -16.60 8.90 12.56
CA LYS A 396 -15.38 9.71 12.63
C LYS A 396 -14.06 8.90 12.61
N HIS A 397 -14.10 7.58 12.66
CA HIS A 397 -12.91 6.74 12.59
C HIS A 397 -12.43 6.57 11.14
N LEU A 398 -13.33 6.59 10.16
CA LEU A 398 -13.01 6.37 8.75
C LEU A 398 -12.29 7.58 8.14
N HIS A 399 -11.13 7.32 7.52
CA HIS A 399 -10.31 8.32 6.84
C HIS A 399 -10.11 8.03 5.35
N TYR A 400 -10.15 6.77 4.97
CA TYR A 400 -9.89 6.27 3.62
C TYR A 400 -10.94 5.21 3.27
N LEU A 401 -11.66 5.43 2.17
CA LEU A 401 -12.64 4.51 1.62
C LEU A 401 -12.42 4.33 0.12
N HIS A 402 -12.35 3.09 -0.34
CA HIS A 402 -12.28 2.77 -1.75
C HIS A 402 -13.34 1.71 -2.09
N LEU A 403 -14.34 2.09 -2.86
CA LEU A 403 -15.47 1.28 -3.29
C LEU A 403 -15.57 1.20 -4.83
N GLY A 404 -14.45 1.44 -5.53
CA GLY A 404 -14.45 1.38 -6.99
C GLY A 404 -14.97 0.06 -7.54
N HIS A 405 -15.75 0.11 -8.61
CA HIS A 405 -16.43 -1.01 -9.26
C HIS A 405 -17.60 -1.64 -8.47
N ALA A 406 -18.15 -0.95 -7.48
CA ALA A 406 -19.39 -1.33 -6.83
C ALA A 406 -20.58 -0.68 -7.60
N ALA A 407 -21.07 -1.39 -8.61
CA ALA A 407 -22.06 -0.85 -9.56
C ALA A 407 -23.46 -0.61 -8.94
N ASN A 408 -23.76 -1.20 -7.78
CA ASN A 408 -25.06 -1.10 -7.14
C ASN A 408 -25.13 0.00 -6.06
N ILE A 409 -24.13 0.90 -6.00
CA ILE A 409 -24.12 2.05 -5.07
C ILE A 409 -24.78 3.26 -5.74
N THR A 410 -25.70 3.91 -5.02
CA THR A 410 -26.46 5.08 -5.49
C THR A 410 -26.16 6.33 -4.67
N ASP A 411 -26.62 7.49 -5.14
CA ASP A 411 -26.46 8.79 -4.47
C ASP A 411 -27.06 8.81 -3.06
N ARG A 412 -28.11 8.01 -2.81
CA ARG A 412 -28.77 7.92 -1.50
C ARG A 412 -27.78 7.51 -0.40
N SER A 413 -26.99 6.49 -0.65
CA SER A 413 -26.05 5.98 0.34
C SER A 413 -24.86 6.92 0.52
N ILE A 414 -24.40 7.59 -0.55
CA ILE A 414 -23.31 8.57 -0.49
C ILE A 414 -23.70 9.79 0.35
N LYS A 415 -24.96 10.22 0.28
CA LYS A 415 -25.50 11.27 1.16
C LYS A 415 -25.37 10.89 2.65
N SER A 416 -25.72 9.68 3.00
CA SER A 416 -25.58 9.17 4.37
C SER A 416 -24.12 9.10 4.80
N LEU A 417 -23.23 8.62 3.91
CA LEU A 417 -21.80 8.54 4.15
C LEU A 417 -21.17 9.91 4.46
N ALA A 418 -21.48 10.93 3.66
CA ALA A 418 -20.94 12.28 3.84
C ALA A 418 -21.35 12.89 5.19
N ARG A 419 -22.58 12.63 5.64
CA ARG A 419 -23.08 13.10 6.95
C ARG A 419 -22.44 12.40 8.15
N CYS A 420 -22.19 11.09 8.06
CA CYS A 420 -21.68 10.28 9.16
C CYS A 420 -20.15 10.31 9.23
N CYS A 421 -19.45 10.20 8.10
CA CYS A 421 -18.01 10.00 8.01
C CYS A 421 -17.22 11.31 7.76
N THR A 422 -17.42 12.33 8.59
CA THR A 422 -16.89 13.70 8.44
C THR A 422 -15.36 13.83 8.48
N ARG A 423 -14.61 12.74 8.75
CA ARG A 423 -13.13 12.74 8.76
C ARG A 423 -12.52 12.08 7.53
N LEU A 424 -13.32 11.74 6.54
CA LEU A 424 -12.84 11.21 5.27
C LEU A 424 -11.83 12.19 4.63
N ARG A 425 -10.70 11.64 4.20
CA ARG A 425 -9.61 12.33 3.50
C ARG A 425 -9.44 11.83 2.07
N TYR A 426 -9.78 10.59 1.86
CA TYR A 426 -9.72 9.93 0.57
C TYR A 426 -10.99 9.13 0.34
N VAL A 427 -11.61 9.33 -0.82
CA VAL A 427 -12.70 8.50 -1.34
C VAL A 427 -12.41 8.13 -2.78
N ASP A 428 -12.80 6.92 -3.17
CA ASP A 428 -12.71 6.45 -4.55
C ASP A 428 -13.95 5.61 -4.90
N PHE A 429 -14.69 6.09 -5.90
CA PHE A 429 -15.89 5.49 -6.45
C PHE A 429 -15.74 5.23 -7.96
N ALA A 430 -14.54 4.92 -8.43
CA ALA A 430 -14.30 4.62 -9.83
C ALA A 430 -15.23 3.50 -10.32
N ASN A 431 -15.82 3.67 -11.50
CA ASN A 431 -16.79 2.73 -12.12
C ASN A 431 -18.05 2.46 -11.29
N CYS A 432 -18.47 3.37 -10.39
CA CYS A 432 -19.78 3.36 -9.76
C CYS A 432 -20.75 4.14 -10.66
N THR A 433 -21.34 3.45 -11.63
CA THR A 433 -22.05 4.07 -12.77
C THR A 433 -23.42 4.66 -12.42
N LEU A 434 -23.99 4.34 -11.25
CA LEU A 434 -25.25 4.91 -10.78
C LEU A 434 -25.10 6.24 -10.04
N LEU A 435 -23.87 6.67 -9.78
CA LEU A 435 -23.61 7.95 -9.13
C LEU A 435 -23.77 9.11 -10.12
N THR A 436 -24.29 10.23 -9.61
CA THR A 436 -24.53 11.47 -10.36
C THR A 436 -23.86 12.65 -9.64
N ASP A 437 -24.06 13.86 -10.17
CA ASP A 437 -23.62 15.10 -9.54
C ASP A 437 -24.10 15.24 -8.09
N MET A 438 -25.25 14.64 -7.76
CA MET A 438 -25.80 14.64 -6.40
C MET A 438 -24.85 14.00 -5.39
N SER A 439 -24.17 12.89 -5.75
CA SER A 439 -23.12 12.32 -4.92
C SER A 439 -21.97 13.27 -4.68
N VAL A 440 -21.56 13.99 -5.73
CA VAL A 440 -20.43 14.92 -5.63
C VAL A 440 -20.79 16.14 -4.78
N PHE A 441 -22.02 16.64 -4.86
CA PHE A 441 -22.52 17.72 -3.97
C PHE A 441 -22.43 17.35 -2.50
N GLU A 442 -22.80 16.12 -2.15
CA GLU A 442 -22.70 15.65 -0.77
C GLU A 442 -21.24 15.43 -0.36
N LEU A 443 -20.39 14.83 -1.21
CA LEU A 443 -18.95 14.63 -0.95
C LEU A 443 -18.20 15.96 -0.85
N ALA A 444 -18.62 16.99 -1.61
CA ALA A 444 -18.08 18.32 -1.54
C ALA A 444 -18.32 19.00 -0.17
N SER A 445 -19.25 18.51 0.63
CA SER A 445 -19.48 18.98 2.01
C SER A 445 -18.42 18.48 3.03
N LEU A 446 -17.58 17.51 2.68
CA LEU A 446 -16.61 16.87 3.59
C LEU A 446 -15.42 17.81 3.90
N PRO A 447 -15.23 18.28 5.12
CA PRO A 447 -14.28 19.39 5.42
C PRO A 447 -12.81 18.96 5.36
N LYS A 448 -12.51 17.66 5.25
CA LYS A 448 -11.13 17.13 5.30
C LYS A 448 -10.75 16.34 4.05
N LEU A 449 -11.59 16.36 3.02
CA LEU A 449 -11.35 15.63 1.79
C LEU A 449 -10.13 16.21 1.06
N ARG A 450 -9.15 15.33 0.74
CA ARG A 450 -7.93 15.68 0.01
C ARG A 450 -7.84 15.00 -1.33
N ARG A 451 -8.47 13.84 -1.47
CA ARG A 451 -8.42 13.04 -2.70
C ARG A 451 -9.78 12.47 -3.01
N ILE A 452 -10.19 12.63 -4.26
CA ILE A 452 -11.43 12.08 -4.78
C ILE A 452 -11.15 11.36 -6.10
N GLY A 453 -11.65 10.13 -6.22
CA GLY A 453 -11.59 9.31 -7.43
C GLY A 453 -13.00 9.05 -7.94
N LEU A 454 -13.27 9.48 -9.17
CA LEU A 454 -14.57 9.37 -9.85
C LEU A 454 -14.38 8.88 -11.29
N VAL A 455 -13.35 8.05 -11.52
CA VAL A 455 -13.01 7.54 -12.86
C VAL A 455 -14.19 6.73 -13.42
N ARG A 456 -14.62 7.06 -14.67
CA ARG A 456 -15.76 6.41 -15.35
C ARG A 456 -17.07 6.49 -14.57
N VAL A 457 -17.34 7.56 -13.88
CA VAL A 457 -18.68 7.93 -13.41
C VAL A 457 -19.30 8.77 -14.52
N SER A 458 -19.99 8.11 -15.44
CA SER A 458 -20.44 8.70 -16.72
C SER A 458 -21.51 9.78 -16.59
N ASN A 459 -22.24 9.79 -15.47
CA ASN A 459 -23.34 10.73 -15.24
C ASN A 459 -22.89 12.04 -14.57
N LEU A 460 -21.56 12.28 -14.49
CA LEU A 460 -21.05 13.53 -13.96
C LEU A 460 -20.97 14.60 -15.04
N THR A 461 -21.50 15.76 -14.72
CA THR A 461 -21.48 16.96 -15.56
C THR A 461 -20.56 18.05 -14.96
N ASP A 462 -20.52 19.20 -15.60
CA ASP A 462 -19.78 20.38 -15.11
C ASP A 462 -20.28 20.84 -13.72
N GLU A 463 -21.53 20.60 -13.37
CA GLU A 463 -22.12 20.96 -12.08
C GLU A 463 -21.39 20.30 -10.90
N ALA A 464 -20.99 19.02 -11.06
CA ALA A 464 -20.15 18.34 -10.07
C ALA A 464 -18.82 19.07 -9.85
N ILE A 465 -18.22 19.56 -10.94
CA ILE A 465 -16.92 20.24 -10.91
C ILE A 465 -17.03 21.59 -10.24
N TYR A 466 -18.09 22.36 -10.54
CA TYR A 466 -18.36 23.63 -9.89
C TYR A 466 -18.58 23.47 -8.39
N ALA A 467 -19.32 22.44 -7.96
CA ALA A 467 -19.53 22.13 -6.55
C ALA A 467 -18.21 21.80 -5.81
N LEU A 468 -17.32 21.02 -6.45
CA LEU A 468 -16.00 20.75 -5.88
C LEU A 468 -15.15 22.01 -5.77
N ALA A 469 -15.19 22.89 -6.77
CA ALA A 469 -14.43 24.13 -6.81
C ALA A 469 -14.86 25.13 -5.73
N GLU A 470 -16.15 25.26 -5.49
CA GLU A 470 -16.70 26.22 -4.54
C GLU A 470 -16.51 25.83 -3.08
N ARG A 471 -16.58 24.53 -2.77
CA ARG A 471 -16.63 24.04 -1.38
C ARG A 471 -15.30 23.58 -0.82
N HIS A 472 -14.27 23.41 -1.64
CA HIS A 472 -13.04 22.74 -1.18
C HIS A 472 -11.75 23.55 -1.31
N ASN A 473 -11.18 23.91 -0.15
CA ASN A 473 -9.80 24.42 -0.07
C ASN A 473 -8.75 23.33 0.27
N THR A 474 -9.15 22.07 0.42
CA THR A 474 -8.29 20.99 0.92
C THR A 474 -7.95 19.94 -0.12
N LEU A 475 -8.59 19.96 -1.30
CA LEU A 475 -8.36 18.99 -2.36
C LEU A 475 -6.95 19.14 -2.95
N GLU A 476 -6.23 18.00 -2.94
CA GLU A 476 -4.88 17.85 -3.47
C GLU A 476 -4.85 17.00 -4.76
N ARG A 477 -5.81 16.06 -4.90
CA ARG A 477 -5.87 15.14 -6.05
C ARG A 477 -7.30 14.86 -6.46
N ILE A 478 -7.54 14.94 -7.77
CA ILE A 478 -8.84 14.66 -8.40
C ILE A 478 -8.58 13.73 -9.59
N HIS A 479 -9.38 12.66 -9.69
CA HIS A 479 -9.34 11.70 -10.79
C HIS A 479 -10.72 11.62 -11.45
N LEU A 480 -10.84 12.16 -12.67
CA LEU A 480 -12.07 12.27 -13.47
C LEU A 480 -11.93 11.60 -14.84
N SER A 481 -10.94 10.70 -15.00
CA SER A 481 -10.71 10.04 -16.29
C SER A 481 -11.96 9.32 -16.79
N TYR A 482 -12.27 9.49 -18.08
CA TYR A 482 -13.45 8.92 -18.73
C TYR A 482 -14.81 9.42 -18.16
N CYS A 483 -14.86 10.66 -17.69
CA CYS A 483 -16.10 11.38 -17.40
C CYS A 483 -16.35 12.34 -18.57
N ASP A 484 -17.02 11.86 -19.61
CA ASP A 484 -16.99 12.48 -20.95
C ASP A 484 -17.77 13.79 -21.07
N GLN A 485 -18.64 14.10 -20.09
CA GLN A 485 -19.47 15.30 -20.08
C GLN A 485 -18.79 16.52 -19.43
N ILE A 486 -17.54 16.39 -19.03
CA ILE A 486 -16.80 17.49 -18.36
C ILE A 486 -16.13 18.38 -19.41
N SER A 487 -16.40 19.69 -19.33
CA SER A 487 -15.85 20.69 -20.24
C SER A 487 -14.51 21.27 -19.76
N VAL A 488 -13.81 21.94 -20.69
CA VAL A 488 -12.58 22.69 -20.37
C VAL A 488 -12.88 23.90 -19.49
N MET A 489 -14.05 24.52 -19.64
CA MET A 489 -14.51 25.64 -18.85
C MET A 489 -14.64 25.27 -17.36
N ALA A 490 -15.29 24.16 -17.05
CA ALA A 490 -15.44 23.70 -15.68
C ALA A 490 -14.09 23.40 -15.03
N ILE A 491 -13.16 22.79 -15.77
CA ILE A 491 -11.79 22.55 -15.27
C ILE A 491 -11.01 23.85 -15.09
N HIS A 492 -11.17 24.84 -15.98
CA HIS A 492 -10.58 26.17 -15.80
C HIS A 492 -11.07 26.79 -14.47
N PHE A 493 -12.39 26.81 -14.25
CA PHE A 493 -12.98 27.31 -13.00
C PHE A 493 -12.45 26.57 -11.76
N LEU A 494 -12.38 25.23 -11.82
CA LEU A 494 -11.82 24.39 -10.77
C LEU A 494 -10.38 24.79 -10.43
N LEU A 495 -9.54 24.99 -11.44
CA LEU A 495 -8.14 25.33 -11.27
C LEU A 495 -7.95 26.74 -10.71
N GLN A 496 -8.82 27.68 -11.03
CA GLN A 496 -8.81 29.03 -10.44
C GLN A 496 -9.11 29.00 -8.93
N LYS A 497 -10.03 28.15 -8.49
CA LYS A 497 -10.43 28.05 -7.08
C LYS A 497 -9.49 27.16 -6.25
N LEU A 498 -9.02 26.03 -6.80
CA LEU A 498 -8.27 25.02 -6.03
C LEU A 498 -6.75 25.18 -6.16
N HIS A 499 -6.17 26.13 -5.46
CA HIS A 499 -4.71 26.40 -5.51
C HIS A 499 -3.84 25.28 -4.92
N LYS A 500 -4.39 24.41 -4.04
CA LYS A 500 -3.70 23.27 -3.44
C LYS A 500 -3.69 22.02 -4.33
N LEU A 501 -4.40 22.06 -5.46
CA LEU A 501 -4.47 20.91 -6.36
C LEU A 501 -3.11 20.66 -7.00
N THR A 502 -2.56 19.46 -6.76
CA THR A 502 -1.25 19.02 -7.27
C THR A 502 -1.37 17.88 -8.27
N HIS A 503 -2.53 17.25 -8.39
CA HIS A 503 -2.75 16.13 -9.30
C HIS A 503 -4.17 16.16 -9.85
N LEU A 504 -4.26 16.15 -11.18
CA LEU A 504 -5.52 16.11 -11.92
C LEU A 504 -5.41 15.09 -13.04
N SER A 505 -6.32 14.12 -13.09
CA SER A 505 -6.36 13.08 -14.11
C SER A 505 -7.64 13.22 -14.93
N LEU A 506 -7.49 13.52 -16.23
CA LEU A 506 -8.55 13.74 -17.21
C LEU A 506 -8.38 12.82 -18.44
N THR A 507 -7.68 11.69 -18.28
CA THR A 507 -7.44 10.72 -19.35
C THR A 507 -8.77 10.26 -19.95
N GLY A 508 -8.86 10.27 -21.26
CA GLY A 508 -10.03 9.77 -21.99
C GLY A 508 -11.13 10.80 -22.20
N ILE A 509 -11.11 11.96 -21.54
CA ILE A 509 -12.11 13.04 -21.79
C ILE A 509 -11.84 13.68 -23.15
N PRO A 510 -12.83 13.73 -24.07
CA PRO A 510 -12.63 14.21 -25.44
C PRO A 510 -12.08 15.64 -25.53
N SER A 511 -12.59 16.54 -24.69
CA SER A 511 -12.20 17.96 -24.66
C SER A 511 -10.73 18.19 -24.35
N PHE A 512 -10.05 17.22 -23.70
CA PHE A 512 -8.64 17.32 -23.29
C PHE A 512 -7.66 16.55 -24.19
N ARG A 513 -8.12 15.94 -25.29
CA ARG A 513 -7.26 15.23 -26.25
C ARG A 513 -6.51 16.18 -27.22
N LYS A 514 -6.57 17.49 -26.98
CA LYS A 514 -5.89 18.51 -27.79
C LYS A 514 -4.41 18.57 -27.44
N PRO A 515 -3.48 18.63 -28.43
CA PRO A 515 -2.04 18.69 -28.19
C PRO A 515 -1.63 19.88 -27.30
N GLU A 516 -2.31 21.04 -27.45
CA GLU A 516 -2.05 22.25 -26.67
C GLU A 516 -2.28 22.05 -25.17
N LEU A 517 -3.21 21.16 -24.79
CA LEU A 517 -3.46 20.81 -23.41
C LEU A 517 -2.55 19.69 -22.92
N GLN A 518 -2.28 18.71 -23.80
CA GLN A 518 -1.48 17.54 -23.43
C GLN A 518 0.00 17.85 -23.19
N GLN A 519 0.54 18.95 -23.70
CA GLN A 519 1.93 19.37 -23.49
C GLN A 519 2.29 19.56 -22.01
N PHE A 520 1.32 19.82 -21.15
CA PHE A 520 1.52 20.01 -19.71
C PHE A 520 1.38 18.71 -18.91
N CYS A 521 1.01 17.60 -19.57
CA CYS A 521 0.87 16.31 -18.94
C CYS A 521 2.23 15.71 -18.53
N ARG A 522 2.20 14.87 -17.49
CA ARG A 522 3.36 14.02 -17.22
C ARG A 522 3.57 13.01 -18.36
N GLN A 523 4.79 12.50 -18.50
CA GLN A 523 5.08 11.46 -19.47
C GLN A 523 4.21 10.22 -19.24
N PRO A 524 3.56 9.69 -20.31
CA PRO A 524 2.81 8.44 -20.20
C PRO A 524 3.74 7.26 -19.91
N PRO A 525 3.25 6.18 -19.27
CA PRO A 525 4.01 4.94 -19.09
C PRO A 525 4.54 4.39 -20.42
N GLN A 526 5.72 3.75 -20.38
CA GLN A 526 6.37 3.23 -21.58
C GLN A 526 5.59 2.09 -22.22
N GLU A 527 4.87 1.32 -21.41
CA GLU A 527 4.06 0.17 -21.82
C GLU A 527 2.76 0.56 -22.55
N PHE A 528 2.40 1.86 -22.55
CA PHE A 528 1.16 2.33 -23.20
C PHE A 528 1.27 2.20 -24.71
N ASN A 529 0.23 1.62 -25.32
CA ASN A 529 0.05 1.61 -26.76
C ASN A 529 -0.30 3.02 -27.30
N MET A 530 -0.35 3.18 -28.62
CA MET A 530 -0.57 4.49 -29.26
C MET A 530 -1.91 5.12 -28.85
N SER A 531 -2.99 4.35 -28.81
CA SER A 531 -4.32 4.83 -28.41
C SER A 531 -4.35 5.28 -26.95
N GLN A 532 -3.68 4.53 -26.07
CA GLN A 532 -3.57 4.90 -24.66
C GLN A 532 -2.74 6.17 -24.45
N ARG A 533 -1.68 6.37 -25.26
CA ARG A 533 -0.86 7.59 -25.23
C ARG A 533 -1.63 8.81 -25.72
N LEU A 534 -2.41 8.67 -26.78
CA LEU A 534 -3.25 9.74 -27.33
C LEU A 534 -4.37 10.15 -26.35
N ALA A 535 -4.92 9.19 -25.62
CA ALA A 535 -5.94 9.48 -24.60
C ALA A 535 -5.36 9.97 -23.26
N PHE A 536 -4.03 9.83 -23.05
CA PHE A 536 -3.41 10.09 -21.76
C PHE A 536 -3.39 11.58 -21.42
N CYS A 537 -4.05 11.94 -20.32
CA CYS A 537 -4.15 13.31 -19.87
C CYS A 537 -4.07 13.38 -18.34
N VAL A 538 -2.84 13.41 -17.80
CA VAL A 538 -2.59 13.45 -16.37
C VAL A 538 -1.60 14.56 -16.03
N TYR A 539 -2.07 15.54 -15.27
CA TYR A 539 -1.29 16.69 -14.81
C TYR A 539 -0.80 16.45 -13.39
N SER A 540 0.45 16.76 -13.11
CA SER A 540 1.02 16.60 -11.76
C SER A 540 2.06 17.69 -11.45
N GLY A 541 2.07 18.15 -10.19
CA GLY A 541 2.99 19.20 -9.72
C GLY A 541 2.93 20.46 -10.58
N ASN A 542 4.07 20.85 -11.15
CA ASN A 542 4.18 22.02 -12.03
C ASN A 542 3.29 21.93 -13.28
N GLY A 543 2.91 20.72 -13.74
CA GLY A 543 2.00 20.55 -14.87
C GLY A 543 0.61 21.13 -14.60
N VAL A 544 0.10 20.97 -13.36
CA VAL A 544 -1.18 21.57 -12.96
C VAL A 544 -1.10 23.08 -12.94
N ALA A 545 0.00 23.66 -12.45
CA ALA A 545 0.21 25.12 -12.43
C ALA A 545 0.31 25.70 -13.84
N LYS A 546 1.02 25.02 -14.75
CA LYS A 546 1.14 25.44 -16.16
C LYS A 546 -0.20 25.36 -16.89
N LEU A 547 -0.98 24.29 -16.66
CA LEU A 547 -2.32 24.19 -17.24
C LEU A 547 -3.22 25.31 -16.74
N ARG A 548 -3.15 25.66 -15.45
CA ARG A 548 -3.92 26.78 -14.88
C ARG A 548 -3.59 28.10 -15.60
N SER A 549 -2.29 28.43 -15.72
CA SER A 549 -1.86 29.66 -16.40
C SER A 549 -2.35 29.69 -17.84
N PHE A 550 -2.09 28.61 -18.60
CA PHE A 550 -2.49 28.51 -20.00
C PHE A 550 -4.01 28.68 -20.19
N LEU A 551 -4.84 28.03 -19.37
CA LEU A 551 -6.29 28.18 -19.48
C LEU A 551 -6.75 29.59 -19.07
N THR A 552 -6.10 30.23 -18.10
CA THR A 552 -6.41 31.61 -17.72
C THR A 552 -6.11 32.57 -18.86
N ASP A 553 -4.93 32.43 -19.48
CA ASP A 553 -4.53 33.27 -20.61
C ASP A 553 -5.48 33.05 -21.82
N LEU A 554 -5.83 31.78 -22.12
CA LEU A 554 -6.76 31.42 -23.21
C LEU A 554 -8.15 32.03 -23.00
N PHE A 555 -8.72 31.91 -21.79
CA PHE A 555 -10.08 32.44 -21.54
C PHE A 555 -10.08 33.96 -21.44
N ASN A 556 -9.00 34.62 -20.99
CA ASN A 556 -8.88 36.05 -21.04
C ASN A 556 -8.87 36.55 -22.51
N THR A 557 -8.08 35.95 -23.39
CA THR A 557 -8.05 36.32 -24.80
C THR A 557 -9.42 36.16 -25.45
N ILE A 558 -10.14 35.03 -25.20
CA ILE A 558 -11.50 34.84 -25.73
C ILE A 558 -12.45 35.92 -25.22
N THR A 559 -12.31 36.35 -23.96
CA THR A 559 -13.16 37.39 -23.38
C THR A 559 -12.83 38.78 -23.97
N GLU A 560 -11.57 39.07 -24.24
CA GLU A 560 -11.12 40.30 -24.88
C GLU A 560 -11.61 40.36 -26.33
N ASP A 561 -11.52 39.26 -27.09
CA ASP A 561 -12.02 39.17 -28.46
C ASP A 561 -13.55 39.37 -28.53
N MET A 562 -14.32 38.82 -27.56
CA MET A 562 -15.78 39.01 -27.52
C MET A 562 -16.20 40.44 -27.13
N ASN A 563 -15.42 41.13 -26.33
CA ASN A 563 -15.71 42.51 -25.94
C ASN A 563 -15.20 43.52 -26.96
N GLY A 564 -14.32 43.13 -27.88
CA GLY A 564 -13.79 43.98 -28.95
C GLY A 564 -14.73 44.13 -30.17
N ASP A 565 -15.69 43.20 -30.34
CA ASP A 565 -16.63 43.25 -31.46
C ASP A 565 -17.85 44.14 -31.23
N ASP A 566 -18.01 44.73 -30.02
CA ASP A 566 -19.16 45.58 -29.71
C ASP A 566 -18.88 47.10 -29.87
N GLU A 567 -17.68 47.51 -30.36
CA GLU A 567 -17.32 48.97 -30.47
C GLU A 567 -17.30 49.53 -31.89
N GLU A 568 -17.79 48.89 -32.95
CA GLU A 568 -17.91 49.55 -34.28
C GLU A 568 -19.27 49.33 -34.92
N THR A 569 -20.34 49.97 -34.44
CA THR A 569 -21.42 50.50 -35.31
C THR A 569 -21.76 51.89 -34.84
N GLU A 570 -20.91 52.88 -35.20
CA GLU A 570 -21.36 54.26 -35.39
C GLU A 570 -22.40 54.25 -36.50
N TYR A 571 -23.66 54.45 -36.16
CA TYR A 571 -24.69 54.82 -37.13
C TYR A 571 -24.45 56.26 -37.46
N ASP A 572 -23.99 56.54 -38.73
CA ASP A 572 -24.10 57.83 -39.39
C ASP A 572 -25.58 58.22 -39.49
N ASP A 573 -26.01 59.15 -38.64
CA ASP A 573 -27.22 59.92 -38.75
C ASP A 573 -26.99 61.03 -39.82
N ASP A 574 -27.44 60.79 -41.06
CA ASP A 574 -27.72 61.83 -42.02
C ASP A 574 -28.78 61.35 -43.02
N PHE A 575 -30.04 61.65 -42.71
CA PHE A 575 -31.04 61.98 -43.74
C PHE A 575 -32.25 62.66 -43.06
N ASP A 576 -32.29 64.02 -43.16
CA ASP A 576 -33.49 64.84 -43.05
C ASP A 576 -34.47 64.53 -44.20
N GLU A 577 -35.73 64.44 -43.87
CA GLU A 577 -36.86 65.23 -44.35
C GLU A 577 -38.23 64.57 -44.15
N PRO A 578 -39.33 65.33 -44.13
CA PRO A 578 -40.41 65.09 -43.18
C PRO A 578 -41.81 64.77 -43.83
N PHE A 579 -42.83 64.70 -43.00
CA PHE A 579 -44.30 64.73 -43.27
C PHE A 579 -44.98 63.42 -43.64
N ASN A 580 -45.93 62.88 -42.89
CA ASN A 580 -47.32 63.35 -42.70
C ASN A 580 -48.13 62.39 -41.82
N GLU A 581 -48.82 62.99 -40.89
CA GLU A 581 -50.16 62.75 -40.38
C GLU A 581 -50.79 61.34 -40.23
N VAL A 582 -51.16 61.09 -39.00
CA VAL A 582 -52.17 60.26 -38.32
C VAL A 582 -53.51 60.16 -39.09
N PRO A 583 -54.37 59.12 -38.96
CA PRO A 583 -55.14 58.96 -37.72
C PRO A 583 -55.50 57.49 -37.29
N GLN A 584 -55.55 57.38 -35.95
CA GLN A 584 -56.63 56.91 -35.07
C GLN A 584 -57.31 55.56 -35.30
N ASP A 585 -57.28 54.82 -34.17
CA ASP A 585 -58.35 54.02 -33.57
C ASP A 585 -58.83 52.76 -34.25
N VAL A 586 -58.73 51.66 -33.57
CA VAL A 586 -59.91 50.90 -33.06
C VAL A 586 -59.43 49.79 -32.09
N GLU A 587 -60.03 49.81 -30.93
CA GLU A 587 -60.05 48.86 -29.84
C GLU A 587 -60.70 47.51 -30.23
N MET A 588 -60.50 46.54 -29.28
CA MET A 588 -61.33 45.40 -28.97
C MET A 588 -61.13 44.14 -29.81
N GLU A 589 -61.19 42.96 -29.35
CA GLU A 589 -61.67 42.32 -28.13
C GLU A 589 -61.18 40.87 -28.08
N MET A 590 -61.32 40.29 -26.91
CA MET A 590 -61.18 38.85 -26.58
C MET A 590 -61.99 37.89 -27.44
N GLY A 591 -61.54 36.65 -27.54
CA GLY A 591 -62.41 35.51 -27.91
C GLY A 591 -61.59 34.20 -28.10
N HIS A 592 -61.59 33.42 -27.11
CA HIS A 592 -62.00 32.01 -26.94
C HIS A 592 -61.75 30.99 -28.06
N GLU A 593 -61.08 29.89 -27.61
CA GLU A 593 -61.33 28.47 -27.89
C GLU A 593 -61.45 27.96 -29.33
N GLY A 594 -60.73 26.85 -29.55
CA GLY A 594 -61.08 25.92 -30.60
C GLY A 594 -59.95 24.96 -30.96
N ASP A 595 -60.04 23.78 -30.37
CA ASP A 595 -59.43 22.56 -30.90
C ASP A 595 -59.65 22.42 -32.39
N ILE A 596 -58.71 21.83 -33.08
CA ILE A 596 -58.96 20.82 -34.13
C ILE A 596 -57.62 20.22 -34.61
N ASP A 597 -57.62 18.91 -34.58
CA ASP A 597 -56.71 17.92 -35.14
C ASP A 597 -56.27 18.13 -36.63
N VAL A 598 -55.26 17.35 -36.93
CA VAL A 598 -55.05 16.57 -38.18
C VAL A 598 -53.90 16.94 -39.09
N ASP A 599 -53.03 15.93 -39.16
CA ASP A 599 -52.31 15.33 -40.27
C ASP A 599 -51.03 15.95 -40.89
N GLU A 600 -50.00 15.15 -40.69
CA GLU A 600 -49.16 14.43 -41.65
C GLU A 600 -48.29 15.21 -42.67
N ASP A 601 -47.07 14.68 -42.65
CA ASP A 601 -46.13 14.57 -43.76
C ASP A 601 -45.17 15.72 -44.11
N PHE A 602 -43.86 15.50 -43.83
CA PHE A 602 -42.81 15.27 -44.83
C PHE A 602 -41.41 15.33 -44.18
N MET A 603 -40.80 14.15 -44.07
CA MET A 603 -39.47 13.72 -44.54
C MET A 603 -38.21 14.48 -44.21
N HIS A 604 -37.30 13.68 -43.61
CA HIS A 604 -35.83 13.62 -43.76
C HIS A 604 -34.98 14.67 -43.01
N ASP A 605 -34.29 14.29 -41.95
CA ASP A 605 -33.03 13.56 -42.01
C ASP A 605 -32.67 12.99 -40.62
N GLY A 606 -32.12 11.75 -40.61
CA GLY A 606 -31.98 10.93 -39.45
C GLY A 606 -30.80 11.30 -38.54
N PRO A 607 -30.90 10.90 -37.28
CA PRO A 607 -29.80 11.06 -36.33
C PRO A 607 -28.74 9.97 -36.51
N PHE A 608 -27.51 10.38 -36.54
CA PHE A 608 -26.37 9.49 -36.47
C PHE A 608 -26.44 8.64 -35.20
N ARG A 609 -26.68 7.35 -35.38
CA ARG A 609 -26.51 6.32 -34.36
C ARG A 609 -25.02 6.17 -34.07
N TYR A 610 -24.59 6.61 -32.91
CA TYR A 610 -23.35 6.14 -32.33
C TYR A 610 -23.51 4.67 -31.95
N ARG A 611 -22.77 3.82 -32.62
CA ARG A 611 -22.58 2.41 -32.25
C ARG A 611 -21.96 2.35 -30.86
N ASN A 612 -22.63 1.61 -29.97
CA ASN A 612 -22.05 1.09 -28.75
C ASN A 612 -20.75 0.38 -29.10
N VAL A 613 -19.64 0.87 -28.56
CA VAL A 613 -18.39 0.15 -28.55
C VAL A 613 -18.38 -0.66 -27.26
N ASP A 614 -18.48 -1.96 -27.42
CA ASP A 614 -18.39 -2.96 -26.36
C ASP A 614 -17.10 -2.82 -25.55
N PRO A 615 -17.11 -3.19 -24.26
CA PRO A 615 -15.94 -3.15 -23.41
C PRO A 615 -14.88 -4.15 -23.92
N LEU A 616 -13.64 -3.68 -24.00
CA LEU A 616 -12.45 -4.46 -24.38
C LEU A 616 -12.36 -5.73 -23.51
N PRO A 617 -12.33 -6.93 -24.14
CA PRO A 617 -12.09 -8.17 -23.45
C PRO A 617 -10.63 -8.29 -23.00
N SER A 618 -10.43 -8.94 -21.88
CA SER A 618 -9.14 -9.43 -21.38
C SER A 618 -8.52 -10.39 -22.40
N PRO A 619 -7.20 -10.45 -22.55
CA PRO A 619 -6.57 -11.31 -23.53
C PRO A 619 -6.72 -12.78 -23.12
N LEU A 620 -7.37 -13.56 -23.97
CA LEU A 620 -7.37 -15.03 -23.95
C LEU A 620 -6.16 -15.57 -24.74
N PRO A 621 -5.69 -16.77 -24.45
CA PRO A 621 -4.49 -17.35 -25.02
C PRO A 621 -4.66 -17.71 -26.51
N VAL A 622 -3.64 -17.40 -27.28
CA VAL A 622 -3.53 -17.64 -28.71
C VAL A 622 -3.41 -19.15 -28.98
N GLN A 623 -4.36 -19.72 -29.70
CA GLN A 623 -4.18 -20.97 -30.46
C GLN A 623 -3.89 -20.63 -31.93
N PRO A 624 -3.02 -21.41 -32.62
CA PRO A 624 -2.62 -21.12 -34.00
C PRO A 624 -3.68 -21.57 -35.01
N THR A 625 -4.19 -20.66 -35.81
CA THR A 625 -4.96 -20.96 -37.02
C THR A 625 -4.07 -21.00 -38.23
N GLN A 626 -4.17 -22.11 -38.97
CA GLN A 626 -3.69 -22.31 -40.32
C GLN A 626 -4.39 -21.36 -41.29
N SER A 627 -3.62 -20.78 -42.22
CA SER A 627 -4.16 -20.34 -43.49
C SER A 627 -3.16 -20.57 -44.61
N THR A 628 -3.70 -21.15 -45.61
CA THR A 628 -3.17 -21.69 -46.85
C THR A 628 -2.76 -20.60 -47.87
N VAL A 629 -1.78 -20.99 -48.72
CA VAL A 629 -1.57 -20.80 -50.18
C VAL A 629 -0.66 -19.66 -50.62
N GLY A 630 0.41 -20.08 -51.28
CA GLY A 630 0.95 -19.47 -52.47
C GLY A 630 2.47 -19.51 -52.67
N SER A 631 2.99 -20.64 -53.18
CA SER A 631 4.07 -20.83 -54.21
C SER A 631 5.30 -19.88 -54.16
N THR A 632 6.53 -20.34 -54.16
CA THR A 632 7.32 -21.13 -55.13
C THR A 632 8.75 -21.40 -54.62
N SER A 633 9.12 -22.62 -54.79
CA SER A 633 10.34 -23.25 -55.35
C SER A 633 11.72 -23.13 -54.67
N HIS A 634 12.26 -24.29 -54.61
CA HIS A 634 13.59 -24.93 -54.69
C HIS A 634 14.10 -25.51 -53.33
N ALA A 635 13.98 -26.80 -53.24
CA ALA A 635 14.84 -27.97 -53.53
C ALA A 635 16.00 -28.07 -52.55
N LEU A 636 16.13 -29.17 -51.81
CA LEU A 636 16.71 -30.49 -51.99
C LEU A 636 16.69 -31.29 -50.71
N GLU A 637 16.14 -32.47 -50.83
CA GLU A 637 16.50 -33.86 -50.44
C GLU A 637 16.68 -34.23 -48.95
N VAL A 638 15.73 -34.94 -48.35
CA VAL A 638 15.35 -36.38 -48.28
C VAL A 638 16.51 -37.36 -47.94
N PRO A 639 16.40 -38.51 -47.21
CA PRO A 639 15.17 -39.21 -46.78
C PRO A 639 15.22 -40.11 -45.51
N ILE A 640 14.03 -40.66 -45.20
CA ILE A 640 13.71 -42.10 -44.89
C ILE A 640 13.77 -42.55 -43.41
N GLN A 641 12.83 -43.26 -42.85
CA GLN A 641 11.63 -44.04 -43.15
C GLN A 641 10.94 -44.43 -41.83
N ARG A 642 9.62 -44.49 -41.82
CA ARG A 642 8.61 -45.59 -41.72
C ARG A 642 8.49 -46.26 -40.35
N ASN A 643 7.37 -46.65 -39.84
CA ASN A 643 5.97 -46.95 -40.21
C ASN A 643 5.28 -47.40 -38.89
N LEU A 644 4.10 -47.36 -38.65
CA LEU A 644 2.75 -47.78 -39.04
C LEU A 644 1.89 -47.99 -37.77
N THR A 645 0.77 -47.32 -37.72
CA THR A 645 -0.63 -47.73 -37.54
C THR A 645 -1.02 -48.81 -36.52
N LEU A 646 -2.05 -48.62 -35.70
CA LEU A 646 -3.47 -48.89 -35.85
C LEU A 646 -4.20 -48.90 -34.49
N ARG A 647 -5.35 -48.29 -34.43
CA ARG A 647 -6.48 -48.54 -33.50
C ARG A 647 -7.31 -49.71 -34.02
N PRO A 648 -8.39 -50.29 -33.38
CA PRO A 648 -9.08 -50.05 -32.12
C PRO A 648 -9.66 -51.33 -31.43
N SER A 649 -10.50 -51.09 -30.40
CA SER A 649 -11.69 -51.84 -29.92
C SER A 649 -11.62 -52.66 -28.63
N GLN A 650 -12.42 -52.21 -27.72
CA GLN A 650 -13.38 -52.84 -26.79
C GLN A 650 -13.32 -54.35 -26.60
N VAL A 651 -13.48 -54.78 -25.32
CA VAL A 651 -14.52 -55.64 -24.75
C VAL A 651 -14.05 -56.23 -23.40
N SER A 652 -14.90 -56.10 -22.36
CA SER A 652 -14.80 -56.75 -21.04
C SER A 652 -15.51 -58.12 -21.06
N PRO A 653 -15.67 -58.82 -19.87
CA PRO A 653 -14.77 -59.63 -19.06
C PRO A 653 -15.15 -61.13 -19.20
N PRO A 654 -14.84 -62.14 -18.40
CA PRO A 654 -15.05 -62.31 -16.96
C PRO A 654 -14.20 -63.41 -16.21
N PHE A 655 -14.34 -63.39 -14.87
CA PHE A 655 -14.35 -64.51 -13.88
C PHE A 655 -13.08 -65.30 -13.48
N GLY A 656 -12.95 -65.43 -12.16
CA GLY A 656 -12.51 -66.56 -11.38
C GLY A 656 -11.18 -66.37 -10.65
N GLY A 657 -11.10 -66.30 -9.38
CA GLY A 657 -11.45 -67.21 -8.35
C GLY A 657 -10.36 -67.27 -7.31
N ALA A 658 -10.78 -67.16 -6.08
CA ALA A 658 -10.30 -67.88 -4.89
C ALA A 658 -9.11 -67.37 -4.07
N THR A 659 -9.48 -66.83 -2.92
CA THR A 659 -9.14 -67.23 -1.54
C THR A 659 -7.75 -66.96 -1.00
N ALA A 660 -7.66 -66.14 0.00
CA ALA A 660 -7.41 -66.47 1.40
C ALA A 660 -7.24 -65.14 2.24
N ALA A 661 -8.05 -65.06 3.28
CA ALA A 661 -7.90 -64.12 4.39
C ALA A 661 -7.39 -64.90 5.62
N PRO A 662 -7.32 -64.27 6.83
CA PRO A 662 -6.23 -63.56 7.47
C PRO A 662 -5.65 -64.34 8.66
N PRO A 663 -4.86 -63.74 9.52
CA PRO A 663 -5.32 -63.52 10.88
C PRO A 663 -4.92 -62.24 11.61
N ALA A 664 -5.83 -61.71 12.38
CA ALA A 664 -5.62 -60.95 13.60
C ALA A 664 -5.90 -61.90 14.78
N PRO A 665 -5.83 -61.52 16.08
CA PRO A 665 -5.07 -60.51 16.82
C PRO A 665 -4.41 -61.08 18.09
N SER A 666 -3.65 -60.32 18.83
CA SER A 666 -3.38 -60.62 20.23
C SER A 666 -3.38 -59.37 21.12
N GLN A 667 -4.29 -59.41 22.05
CA GLN A 667 -4.41 -58.58 23.23
C GLN A 667 -3.40 -58.98 24.31
N SER A 668 -2.98 -58.07 25.12
CA SER A 668 -2.78 -58.15 26.57
C SER A 668 -2.13 -56.87 27.05
N VAL A 669 -2.46 -56.23 28.05
CA VAL A 669 -3.06 -56.35 29.38
C VAL A 669 -2.68 -55.02 30.10
N ALA A 670 -3.66 -54.45 30.73
CA ALA A 670 -3.56 -53.27 31.61
C ALA A 670 -2.74 -53.54 32.86
N GLN A 671 -2.13 -52.53 33.41
CA GLN A 671 -1.98 -52.39 34.85
C GLN A 671 -2.08 -50.93 35.29
N ASP A 672 -3.10 -50.68 36.07
CA ASP A 672 -3.33 -49.57 36.96
C ASP A 672 -2.21 -49.44 38.01
N VAL A 673 -1.82 -48.19 38.29
CA VAL A 673 -1.38 -47.81 39.66
C VAL A 673 -1.96 -46.44 39.99
N VAL A 674 -2.88 -46.51 40.95
CA VAL A 674 -3.48 -45.41 41.71
C VAL A 674 -2.54 -45.05 42.85
N MET A 675 -2.57 -43.82 43.29
CA MET A 675 -2.34 -43.23 44.63
C MET A 675 -1.51 -41.94 44.57
N GLN A 676 -1.74 -40.89 45.24
CA GLN A 676 -2.67 -40.37 46.25
C GLN A 676 -2.34 -38.89 46.44
N VAL A 677 -3.38 -38.11 46.65
CA VAL A 677 -3.32 -36.72 47.18
C VAL A 677 -3.09 -36.74 48.71
N PRO A 678 -2.51 -35.78 49.33
CA PRO A 678 -3.19 -35.22 50.47
C PRO A 678 -3.38 -33.70 50.47
N ASN A 679 -4.56 -33.35 50.95
CA ASN A 679 -5.07 -32.09 51.42
C ASN A 679 -4.31 -31.51 52.62
N GLY A 680 -4.44 -30.20 52.84
CA GLY A 680 -4.19 -29.52 54.12
C GLY A 680 -4.19 -28.01 53.96
N THR A 681 -5.30 -27.40 53.98
CA THR A 681 -6.01 -26.53 54.94
C THR A 681 -5.17 -25.51 55.71
N GLN A 682 -5.57 -24.29 55.64
CA GLN A 682 -6.13 -23.31 56.58
C GLN A 682 -5.51 -21.90 56.53
N ARG A 683 -6.34 -20.91 56.18
CA ARG A 683 -6.89 -19.77 56.91
C ARG A 683 -5.93 -18.82 57.65
N ARG A 684 -5.99 -17.56 57.30
CA ARG A 684 -6.44 -16.35 58.07
C ARG A 684 -5.88 -15.08 57.44
N SER A 685 -6.67 -14.19 56.94
CA SER A 685 -7.50 -13.06 57.42
C SER A 685 -6.73 -11.88 58.04
N ARG A 686 -7.18 -10.69 57.61
CA ARG A 686 -7.01 -9.32 58.14
C ARG A 686 -5.83 -8.55 57.54
N GLY A 687 -5.94 -7.27 57.15
CA GLY A 687 -7.01 -6.31 57.15
C GLY A 687 -6.41 -4.92 56.94
N PHE A 688 -7.22 -4.05 56.40
CA PHE A 688 -7.23 -2.58 56.53
C PHE A 688 -5.98 -1.74 56.27
N GLY A 689 -6.18 -0.69 55.46
CA GLY A 689 -5.41 0.56 55.59
C GLY A 689 -5.45 1.47 54.34
N HIS A 690 -6.46 2.26 54.28
CA HIS A 690 -6.56 3.68 53.87
C HIS A 690 -5.62 4.30 52.81
N GLN A 691 -6.28 4.92 51.83
CA GLN A 691 -5.82 6.07 51.03
C GLN A 691 -5.35 7.26 51.90
N PRO A 692 -4.63 8.27 51.33
CA PRO A 692 -5.41 9.39 50.81
C PRO A 692 -4.94 9.98 49.46
N VAL A 693 -5.93 10.58 48.86
CA VAL A 693 -5.98 11.54 47.77
C VAL A 693 -5.16 12.79 48.08
N ILE A 694 -4.42 13.35 47.11
CA ILE A 694 -4.15 14.78 47.03
C ILE A 694 -4.24 15.18 45.54
N GLU A 695 -5.29 15.94 45.21
CA GLU A 695 -5.36 16.88 44.13
C GLU A 695 -4.45 18.08 44.41
N VAL A 696 -3.76 18.60 43.37
CA VAL A 696 -3.53 20.03 43.22
C VAL A 696 -3.43 20.37 41.74
N SER A 697 -4.38 21.16 41.32
CA SER A 697 -4.45 22.00 40.14
C SER A 697 -3.33 23.04 40.06
N THR A 698 -2.90 23.43 38.87
CA THR A 698 -2.96 24.82 38.33
C THR A 698 -2.17 24.96 37.04
N SER A 699 -2.87 25.42 36.02
CA SER A 699 -2.27 26.14 34.86
C SER A 699 -1.83 27.55 35.30
N PRO A 700 -0.91 28.22 34.53
CA PRO A 700 -1.38 29.21 33.57
C PRO A 700 -0.55 29.33 32.30
N THR A 701 -1.19 29.75 31.22
CA THR A 701 -0.65 30.57 30.13
C THR A 701 -0.42 32.00 30.61
N PRO A 702 0.36 32.91 29.99
CA PRO A 702 0.16 33.34 28.62
C PRO A 702 1.38 33.94 27.85
N SER A 703 1.09 34.33 26.59
CA SER A 703 1.50 35.47 25.77
C SER A 703 2.84 35.53 25.07
N ASP A 704 2.69 35.57 23.74
CA ASP A 704 3.15 36.59 22.75
C ASP A 704 4.54 37.20 22.86
N ILE A 705 5.20 37.17 21.72
CA ILE A 705 5.97 38.22 20.98
C ILE A 705 6.85 37.42 20.00
N GLY A 706 6.72 37.42 18.71
CA GLY A 706 6.79 38.56 17.80
C GLY A 706 8.03 38.44 16.93
N SER A 707 7.81 38.37 15.63
CA SER A 707 8.58 38.89 14.51
C SER A 707 9.77 38.12 13.88
N ASN A 708 9.52 37.78 12.63
CA ASN A 708 10.25 38.16 11.40
C ASN A 708 11.49 37.41 10.89
N ARG A 709 11.25 36.98 9.62
CA ARG A 709 12.19 36.93 8.46
C ARG A 709 13.25 35.85 8.48
N SER A 710 13.50 35.13 7.42
CA SER A 710 13.38 35.29 5.97
C SER A 710 13.83 34.01 5.28
N THR A 711 13.11 33.60 4.26
CA THR A 711 13.55 33.07 2.98
C THR A 711 14.90 32.31 2.88
N GLY A 712 14.81 31.07 2.45
CA GLY A 712 15.97 30.33 1.94
C GLY A 712 15.55 28.93 1.51
N THR A 713 14.89 28.82 0.37
CA THR A 713 14.67 27.56 -0.35
C THR A 713 16.01 27.08 -0.90
N THR A 714 16.58 26.06 -0.30
CA THR A 714 17.59 25.23 -0.98
C THR A 714 17.10 23.79 -1.00
N GLN A 715 16.73 23.34 -2.18
CA GLN A 715 16.60 21.92 -2.51
C GLN A 715 17.94 21.23 -2.24
N SER A 716 18.03 20.48 -1.15
CA SER A 716 19.14 19.58 -0.93
C SER A 716 18.84 18.27 -1.65
N ASN A 717 19.45 18.05 -2.80
CA ASN A 717 19.69 16.72 -3.34
C ASN A 717 20.46 15.92 -2.31
N GLY A 718 19.80 14.97 -1.64
CA GLY A 718 20.43 14.04 -0.72
C GLY A 718 21.32 13.06 -1.47
N ALA A 719 22.52 13.49 -1.85
CA ALA A 719 23.60 12.59 -2.21
C ALA A 719 24.14 12.02 -0.90
N ALA A 720 23.96 10.72 -0.67
CA ALA A 720 24.54 10.01 0.44
C ALA A 720 26.07 10.15 0.38
N PHE A 721 26.60 10.93 1.28
CA PHE A 721 28.03 11.18 1.42
C PHE A 721 28.59 10.11 2.38
N PHE A 722 29.22 9.06 1.86
CA PHE A 722 30.22 8.34 2.62
C PHE A 722 31.54 9.07 2.42
N PRO A 723 32.14 9.58 3.48
CA PRO A 723 33.52 10.06 3.40
C PRO A 723 34.42 8.89 2.95
N ASP A 724 35.45 9.20 2.19
CA ASP A 724 36.35 8.19 1.67
C ASP A 724 36.98 7.43 2.83
N ILE A 725 36.45 6.22 3.09
CA ILE A 725 36.86 5.36 4.22
C ILE A 725 38.37 5.03 4.16
N SER A 726 38.98 5.12 2.98
CA SER A 726 40.44 4.95 2.81
C SER A 726 41.23 6.04 3.53
N ARG A 727 40.72 7.26 3.66
CA ARG A 727 41.38 8.34 4.43
C ARG A 727 41.24 8.15 5.94
N LEU A 728 40.19 7.49 6.40
CA LEU A 728 40.02 7.15 7.81
C LEU A 728 41.14 6.20 8.31
N PHE A 729 41.59 5.30 7.46
CA PHE A 729 42.65 4.35 7.78
C PHE A 729 44.01 5.02 7.96
N VAL A 730 44.31 6.03 7.18
CA VAL A 730 45.57 6.77 7.27
C VAL A 730 45.59 7.60 8.55
N PHE A 731 44.51 8.31 8.83
CA PHE A 731 44.44 9.20 9.99
C PHE A 731 44.44 8.48 11.35
N ILE A 732 43.79 7.30 11.42
CA ILE A 732 43.72 6.52 12.67
C ILE A 732 45.08 5.76 12.93
N LYS A 733 45.95 5.57 11.91
CA LYS A 733 47.29 5.01 12.08
C LYS A 733 48.33 6.04 12.52
N GLU A 734 48.12 7.33 12.22
CA GLU A 734 49.06 8.41 12.53
C GLU A 734 48.79 9.12 13.88
N HIS A 735 47.60 8.87 14.48
CA HIS A 735 47.19 9.38 15.76
C HIS A 735 46.76 8.25 16.70
#